data_dc18d61d59d2ecb391c3bf08fd293ee6
#
_entry.id   dc18d61d59d2ecb391c3bf08fd293ee6
#
_cell.length_a   1.000
_cell.length_b   1.000
_cell.length_c   1.000
_cell.angle_alpha   90.00
_cell.angle_beta   90.00
_cell.angle_gamma   90.00
#
_symmetry.space_group_name_H-M   'P 1'
#
loop_
_entity.id
_entity.type
_entity.pdbx_description
1 polymer ?
#
loop_
_entity_poly.entity_id
_entity_poly.type
_entity_poly.pdbx_seq_one_letter_code
_entity_poly.pdbx_strand_id
1 'polypeptide(L)'
;MRTSQDLQVCETVPELQKRLYSIRAGTVKKPKGARRYVNLTCTFDIETTNTETDGFAYTFQFCVGGICTVLRYYEDFRNALEMLVHRYRLNKNTRMVFYIHNAAYEYYYLIQLLCQDWQLIDALYTKNNKPLYFVFSNGIEFRDSLKLFQKSLARATEGCKHAKLVGDLDYSVYRTPDTPLTQQEFDYCVNDVIGLWEAIERLKKEHKYNQATIPLTQTAMVIDDINNSVRQDHKTVKIMQDLALDPVQLQIAYQCMAGGDTHGNRYKAGHTWMNCNSYDFKSAHPSQQLLQKFPTGKPWNMDKDTSEAELSAFIRHGMGWCAKCFIYQFQIKPGCPDPTISNSKCEGIVQGCTGLDNGRVLGGEGAFVYMDSNDYQRFREAYNYKALIAAAGFAFRLDYLPKSFRKPIIDSFIIKESMKGSPDYMWSKAKLNSIFGACAQKTIRDEYISAVTDAGIVNDRYSWQEKLNGVPDSRLQLHKDTGLDVKYLEPMTPEEVAKTQEKKFPFLWGLWTSSMTRLCLWQIIKIVGWDRALYWDTDSVKYIGEKSPEVEAYNAKVRAQCEKMGCVVTKGDKKVYIGVAEDEHPSIPYGYRRFRFLHAKCYADEGYNPKTGDYELESTIAGVGKKEGIAALKGNIDNLSETLYIDDAGGKMLEYHDCPIKTRSDFQRPTCTASYIRMLPRTYDMRTWKEKAANTEETLLT
;
A
#
# COMPACT_ATOMS: atom_id res chain seq x y z
N MET A 1 -14.68 36.73 13.95
CA MET A 1 -15.27 35.36 13.81
C MET A 1 -16.35 35.39 12.75
N ARG A 2 -16.23 34.49 11.79
CA ARG A 2 -17.20 34.29 10.70
C ARG A 2 -18.03 33.04 10.97
N THR A 3 -19.26 33.01 10.47
CA THR A 3 -20.10 31.81 10.60
C THR A 3 -19.97 30.97 9.35
N SER A 4 -19.71 29.66 9.52
CA SER A 4 -19.77 28.65 8.48
C SER A 4 -20.84 27.66 8.87
N GLN A 5 -21.92 27.58 8.08
CA GLN A 5 -23.11 26.81 8.42
C GLN A 5 -23.61 27.14 9.83
N ASP A 6 -23.54 26.23 10.79
CA ASP A 6 -23.91 26.43 12.20
C ASP A 6 -22.70 26.66 13.14
N LEU A 7 -21.48 26.77 12.57
CA LEU A 7 -20.24 26.90 13.32
C LEU A 7 -19.74 28.35 13.33
N GLN A 8 -19.34 28.83 14.49
CA GLN A 8 -18.54 30.05 14.58
C GLN A 8 -17.08 29.70 14.39
N VAL A 9 -16.41 30.29 13.41
CA VAL A 9 -15.03 30.03 13.03
C VAL A 9 -14.14 31.17 13.45
N CYS A 10 -12.97 30.87 14.02
CA CYS A 10 -11.96 31.86 14.36
C CYS A 10 -11.16 32.25 13.11
N GLU A 11 -10.90 33.53 12.93
CA GLU A 11 -10.07 34.07 11.85
C GLU A 11 -8.77 34.68 12.37
N THR A 12 -8.60 34.72 13.71
CA THR A 12 -7.41 35.25 14.37
C THR A 12 -6.99 34.37 15.54
N VAL A 13 -5.70 34.45 15.91
CA VAL A 13 -5.14 33.74 17.07
C VAL A 13 -5.78 34.14 18.40
N PRO A 14 -6.05 35.45 18.67
CA PRO A 14 -6.74 35.87 19.89
C PRO A 14 -8.17 35.29 20.00
N GLU A 15 -8.91 35.21 18.91
CA GLU A 15 -10.26 34.56 18.90
C GLU A 15 -10.17 33.09 19.25
N LEU A 16 -9.22 32.35 18.66
CA LEU A 16 -8.95 30.96 18.99
C LEU A 16 -8.58 30.79 20.47
N GLN A 17 -7.66 31.63 20.98
CA GLN A 17 -7.23 31.61 22.38
C GLN A 17 -8.42 31.80 23.34
N LYS A 18 -9.29 32.77 23.05
CA LYS A 18 -10.50 33.04 23.85
C LYS A 18 -11.45 31.84 23.86
N ARG A 19 -11.70 31.22 22.72
CA ARG A 19 -12.61 30.05 22.63
C ARG A 19 -12.03 28.79 23.30
N LEU A 20 -10.75 28.56 23.15
CA LEU A 20 -10.07 27.45 23.81
C LEU A 20 -10.03 27.59 25.33
N TYR A 21 -10.24 28.79 25.90
CA TYR A 21 -10.18 29.03 27.33
C TYR A 21 -11.09 28.09 28.12
N SER A 22 -12.26 27.78 27.61
CA SER A 22 -13.23 26.87 28.22
C SER A 22 -12.89 25.40 28.02
N ILE A 23 -12.01 25.02 27.06
CA ILE A 23 -11.65 23.64 26.78
C ILE A 23 -10.52 23.19 27.69
N ARG A 24 -10.86 22.35 28.67
CA ARG A 24 -9.87 21.64 29.49
C ARG A 24 -9.64 20.25 28.90
N ALA A 25 -8.40 19.93 28.57
CA ALA A 25 -8.03 18.61 28.09
C ALA A 25 -7.01 17.97 29.02
N GLY A 26 -7.30 16.75 29.44
CA GLY A 26 -6.33 15.90 30.10
C GLY A 26 -5.34 15.30 29.11
N THR A 27 -4.34 14.60 29.64
CA THR A 27 -3.41 13.82 28.82
C THR A 27 -3.68 12.32 28.99
N VAL A 28 -3.54 11.58 27.90
CA VAL A 28 -3.57 10.10 27.89
C VAL A 28 -2.16 9.58 27.63
N LYS A 29 -1.80 8.49 28.28
CA LYS A 29 -0.47 7.88 28.20
C LYS A 29 -0.51 6.69 27.23
N LYS A 30 0.54 6.55 26.43
CA LYS A 30 0.75 5.32 25.65
C LYS A 30 0.97 4.14 26.61
N PRO A 31 0.38 2.95 26.36
CA PRO A 31 0.47 1.81 27.27
C PRO A 31 1.89 1.41 27.65
N LYS A 32 2.85 1.63 26.72
CA LYS A 32 4.29 1.41 26.96
C LYS A 32 5.06 2.67 26.58
N GLY A 33 5.90 3.16 27.50
CA GLY A 33 6.74 4.32 27.29
C GLY A 33 6.32 5.58 28.08
N ALA A 34 7.11 6.64 27.97
CA ALA A 34 6.91 7.92 28.68
C ALA A 34 6.00 8.91 27.94
N ARG A 35 5.69 8.67 26.66
CA ARG A 35 4.94 9.61 25.82
C ARG A 35 3.49 9.77 26.29
N ARG A 36 3.06 11.02 26.38
CA ARG A 36 1.69 11.41 26.68
C ARG A 36 1.13 12.19 25.49
N TYR A 37 -0.18 12.14 25.32
CA TYR A 37 -0.88 12.88 24.28
C TYR A 37 -2.00 13.71 24.91
N VAL A 38 -2.14 14.95 24.48
CA VAL A 38 -3.32 15.74 24.82
C VAL A 38 -4.54 15.05 24.25
N ASN A 39 -5.54 14.76 25.06
CA ASN A 39 -6.73 14.00 24.64
C ASN A 39 -7.75 14.87 23.90
N LEU A 40 -7.26 15.60 22.91
CA LEU A 40 -8.06 16.38 21.95
C LEU A 40 -7.75 15.89 20.55
N THR A 41 -8.76 15.74 19.73
CA THR A 41 -8.57 15.54 18.29
C THR A 41 -8.33 16.91 17.65
N CYS A 42 -7.26 16.98 16.86
CA CYS A 42 -7.01 18.14 16.03
C CYS A 42 -6.86 17.70 14.58
N THR A 43 -7.31 18.54 13.64
CA THR A 43 -7.22 18.31 12.20
C THR A 43 -6.65 19.57 11.54
N PHE A 44 -6.02 19.39 10.38
CA PHE A 44 -5.35 20.47 9.67
C PHE A 44 -5.44 20.23 8.16
N ASP A 45 -5.53 21.31 7.40
CA ASP A 45 -5.52 21.33 5.94
C ASP A 45 -5.06 22.70 5.43
N ILE A 46 -4.68 22.81 4.14
CA ILE A 46 -4.32 24.09 3.49
C ILE A 46 -5.00 24.19 2.15
N GLU A 47 -5.24 25.45 1.70
CA GLU A 47 -5.55 25.72 0.30
C GLU A 47 -4.38 26.46 -0.35
N THR A 48 -4.13 26.13 -1.61
CA THR A 48 -2.96 26.62 -2.32
C THR A 48 -3.30 27.22 -3.68
N THR A 49 -2.57 28.26 -4.05
CA THR A 49 -2.43 28.68 -5.43
C THR A 49 -1.29 27.87 -6.05
N ASN A 50 -1.53 27.30 -7.24
CA ASN A 50 -0.53 26.57 -7.98
C ASN A 50 -0.70 26.83 -9.47
N THR A 51 0.16 27.71 -10.02
CA THR A 51 0.21 28.12 -11.42
C THR A 51 1.52 27.66 -12.05
N GLU A 52 1.77 28.01 -13.30
CA GLU A 52 3.06 27.73 -13.93
C GLU A 52 4.23 28.48 -13.25
N THR A 53 3.95 29.60 -12.60
CA THR A 53 4.98 30.47 -11.98
C THR A 53 4.92 30.50 -10.45
N ASP A 54 3.74 30.29 -9.87
CA ASP A 54 3.50 30.50 -8.45
C ASP A 54 2.98 29.24 -7.76
N GLY A 55 3.50 28.95 -6.56
CA GLY A 55 3.02 27.85 -5.72
C GLY A 55 3.19 28.20 -4.24
N PHE A 56 2.08 28.46 -3.53
CA PHE A 56 2.08 28.80 -2.10
C PHE A 56 0.74 28.52 -1.45
N ALA A 57 0.74 28.32 -0.12
CA ALA A 57 -0.49 28.23 0.66
C ALA A 57 -1.06 29.62 0.96
N TYR A 58 -2.35 29.82 0.75
CA TYR A 58 -3.05 31.08 1.04
C TYR A 58 -4.10 30.94 2.16
N THR A 59 -4.38 29.71 2.63
CA THR A 59 -5.13 29.44 3.85
C THR A 59 -4.48 28.32 4.66
N PHE A 60 -4.62 28.40 5.98
CA PHE A 60 -4.19 27.42 6.96
C PHE A 60 -5.39 27.18 7.87
N GLN A 61 -6.19 26.16 7.54
CA GLN A 61 -7.37 25.80 8.30
C GLN A 61 -7.09 24.64 9.24
N PHE A 62 -7.64 24.71 10.44
CA PHE A 62 -7.52 23.61 11.41
C PHE A 62 -8.67 23.62 12.42
N CYS A 63 -8.88 22.46 13.03
CA CYS A 63 -9.86 22.29 14.10
C CYS A 63 -9.19 21.72 15.34
N VAL A 64 -9.43 22.32 16.50
CA VAL A 64 -8.93 21.84 17.81
C VAL A 64 -10.11 21.57 18.72
N GLY A 65 -10.39 20.29 18.99
CA GLY A 65 -11.50 19.89 19.86
C GLY A 65 -12.87 20.42 19.42
N GLY A 66 -13.13 20.52 18.10
CA GLY A 66 -14.36 21.04 17.53
C GLY A 66 -14.38 22.54 17.30
N ILE A 67 -13.32 23.29 17.65
CA ILE A 67 -13.18 24.73 17.35
C ILE A 67 -12.39 24.89 16.06
N CYS A 68 -13.05 25.36 15.01
CA CYS A 68 -12.44 25.62 13.70
C CYS A 68 -11.81 26.99 13.63
N THR A 69 -10.70 27.06 12.91
CA THR A 69 -9.91 28.28 12.69
C THR A 69 -9.44 28.29 11.24
N VAL A 70 -9.56 29.45 10.56
CA VAL A 70 -9.03 29.69 9.21
C VAL A 70 -8.13 30.90 9.27
N LEU A 71 -6.82 30.69 9.08
CA LEU A 71 -5.79 31.72 9.05
C LEU A 71 -5.29 31.92 7.62
N ARG A 72 -4.74 33.08 7.31
CA ARG A 72 -4.37 33.43 5.95
C ARG A 72 -2.85 33.43 5.73
N TYR A 73 -2.05 33.59 6.75
CA TYR A 73 -0.60 33.66 6.68
C TYR A 73 0.05 32.54 7.51
N TYR A 74 1.20 32.04 7.06
CA TYR A 74 1.99 31.06 7.81
C TYR A 74 2.38 31.58 9.20
N GLU A 75 2.72 32.84 9.31
CA GLU A 75 3.09 33.45 10.61
C GLU A 75 1.95 33.34 11.64
N ASP A 76 0.72 33.61 11.24
CA ASP A 76 -0.45 33.45 12.12
C ASP A 76 -0.66 31.98 12.51
N PHE A 77 -0.46 31.05 11.57
CA PHE A 77 -0.52 29.62 11.85
C PHE A 77 0.57 29.20 12.84
N ARG A 78 1.83 29.64 12.64
CA ARG A 78 2.93 29.42 13.58
C ARG A 78 2.58 29.95 14.97
N ASN A 79 2.09 31.18 15.07
CA ASN A 79 1.69 31.80 16.33
C ASN A 79 0.55 31.03 17.02
N ALA A 80 -0.40 30.47 16.26
CA ALA A 80 -1.43 29.59 16.78
C ALA A 80 -0.83 28.31 17.37
N LEU A 81 0.13 27.66 16.68
CA LEU A 81 0.82 26.48 17.19
C LEU A 81 1.61 26.81 18.48
N GLU A 82 2.32 27.93 18.54
CA GLU A 82 3.02 28.37 19.75
C GLU A 82 2.05 28.59 20.91
N MET A 83 0.94 29.26 20.69
CA MET A 83 -0.11 29.43 21.68
C MET A 83 -0.61 28.09 22.23
N LEU A 84 -0.83 27.07 21.35
CA LEU A 84 -1.22 25.72 21.75
C LEU A 84 -0.12 25.03 22.55
N VAL A 85 1.15 25.17 22.15
CA VAL A 85 2.32 24.64 22.88
C VAL A 85 2.33 25.15 24.31
N HIS A 86 2.20 26.46 24.49
CA HIS A 86 2.18 27.10 25.82
C HIS A 86 0.96 26.65 26.63
N ARG A 87 -0.22 26.67 26.03
CA ARG A 87 -1.47 26.35 26.72
C ARG A 87 -1.50 24.93 27.26
N TYR A 88 -1.09 23.94 26.45
CA TYR A 88 -1.13 22.52 26.82
C TYR A 88 0.23 22.00 27.31
N ARG A 89 1.21 22.86 27.50
CA ARG A 89 2.57 22.54 27.98
C ARG A 89 3.22 21.44 27.17
N LEU A 90 3.12 21.58 25.85
CA LEU A 90 3.64 20.58 24.94
C LEU A 90 5.18 20.55 24.98
N ASN A 91 5.73 19.39 24.69
CA ASN A 91 7.17 19.13 24.56
C ASN A 91 7.38 17.75 23.91
N LYS A 92 8.62 17.34 23.69
CA LYS A 92 8.95 16.03 23.08
C LYS A 92 8.23 14.83 23.69
N ASN A 93 7.84 14.87 24.96
CA ASN A 93 7.16 13.78 25.68
C ASN A 93 5.65 13.99 25.82
N THR A 94 5.16 15.23 25.76
CA THR A 94 3.74 15.57 25.78
C THR A 94 3.37 16.19 24.45
N ARG A 95 2.61 15.45 23.65
CA ARG A 95 2.35 15.79 22.24
C ARG A 95 0.88 16.12 22.00
N MET A 96 0.66 16.96 20.99
CA MET A 96 -0.67 17.21 20.40
C MET A 96 -0.64 16.73 18.95
N VAL A 97 -1.66 15.96 18.56
CA VAL A 97 -1.72 15.32 17.24
C VAL A 97 -2.69 16.08 16.34
N PHE A 98 -2.19 16.52 15.19
CA PHE A 98 -2.97 17.04 14.08
C PHE A 98 -3.08 15.98 12.98
N TYR A 99 -4.30 15.62 12.60
CA TYR A 99 -4.56 14.73 11.48
C TYR A 99 -4.72 15.53 10.19
N ILE A 100 -4.03 15.10 9.16
CA ILE A 100 -4.06 15.64 7.81
C ILE A 100 -4.58 14.53 6.89
N HIS A 101 -5.38 14.86 5.88
CA HIS A 101 -5.86 13.85 4.94
C HIS A 101 -5.04 13.86 3.65
N ASN A 102 -4.13 12.91 3.48
CA ASN A 102 -3.07 12.86 2.46
C ASN A 102 -1.92 13.82 2.77
N ALA A 103 -1.39 13.70 3.97
CA ALA A 103 -0.36 14.59 4.54
C ALA A 103 0.87 14.84 3.65
N ALA A 104 1.08 14.06 2.58
CA ALA A 104 2.16 14.30 1.63
C ALA A 104 2.04 15.66 0.91
N TYR A 105 0.81 16.14 0.70
CA TYR A 105 0.59 17.43 0.05
C TYR A 105 1.00 18.59 0.97
N GLU A 106 0.42 18.66 2.16
CA GLU A 106 0.69 19.70 3.15
C GLU A 106 2.14 19.65 3.63
N TYR A 107 2.71 18.45 3.74
CA TYR A 107 4.09 18.23 4.13
C TYR A 107 5.07 19.01 3.23
N TYR A 108 4.91 18.90 1.90
CA TYR A 108 5.81 19.57 0.97
C TYR A 108 5.73 21.10 1.05
N TYR A 109 4.56 21.65 1.32
CA TYR A 109 4.40 23.11 1.49
C TYR A 109 4.95 23.62 2.83
N LEU A 110 4.94 22.79 3.88
CA LEU A 110 5.15 23.26 5.25
C LEU A 110 6.49 22.85 5.84
N ILE A 111 7.09 21.74 5.39
CA ILE A 111 8.21 21.14 6.13
C ILE A 111 9.42 22.06 6.25
N GLN A 112 9.79 22.79 5.20
CA GLN A 112 10.91 23.72 5.27
C GLN A 112 10.60 24.92 6.19
N LEU A 113 9.36 25.43 6.14
CA LEU A 113 8.90 26.50 7.01
C LEU A 113 8.94 26.09 8.48
N LEU A 114 8.36 24.91 8.77
CA LEU A 114 8.31 24.39 10.14
C LEU A 114 9.70 24.02 10.69
N CYS A 115 10.62 23.55 9.84
CA CYS A 115 11.99 23.23 10.23
C CYS A 115 12.85 24.46 10.51
N GLN A 116 12.50 25.63 9.98
CA GLN A 116 13.15 26.89 10.33
C GLN A 116 12.76 27.36 11.74
N ASP A 117 11.53 27.03 12.17
CA ASP A 117 11.02 27.45 13.49
C ASP A 117 11.29 26.39 14.58
N TRP A 118 11.22 25.09 14.24
CA TRP A 118 11.36 23.99 15.21
C TRP A 118 12.13 22.80 14.64
N GLN A 119 12.91 22.16 15.49
CA GLN A 119 13.65 20.95 15.13
C GLN A 119 12.69 19.76 14.89
N LEU A 120 12.82 19.08 13.74
CA LEU A 120 12.19 17.78 13.48
C LEU A 120 12.90 16.70 14.32
N ILE A 121 12.17 16.02 15.21
CA ILE A 121 12.76 15.04 16.16
C ILE A 121 12.37 13.61 15.89
N ASP A 122 11.32 13.37 15.11
CA ASP A 122 10.85 12.02 14.80
C ASP A 122 9.96 12.07 13.55
N ALA A 123 10.10 11.11 12.64
CA ALA A 123 9.26 11.01 11.47
C ALA A 123 9.25 9.57 10.94
N LEU A 124 8.18 9.20 10.24
CA LEU A 124 8.08 7.92 9.56
C LEU A 124 7.54 8.13 8.16
N TYR A 125 8.32 7.69 7.18
CA TYR A 125 7.99 7.81 5.75
C TYR A 125 7.69 6.45 5.13
N THR A 126 6.88 6.45 4.09
CA THR A 126 6.73 5.30 3.19
C THR A 126 7.93 5.21 2.24
N LYS A 127 8.06 4.08 1.52
CA LYS A 127 9.10 3.89 0.49
C LYS A 127 9.15 5.04 -0.55
N ASN A 128 8.04 5.75 -0.78
CA ASN A 128 7.94 6.85 -1.75
C ASN A 128 8.05 8.23 -1.07
N ASN A 129 8.75 8.32 0.05
CA ASN A 129 8.96 9.55 0.82
C ASN A 129 7.68 10.27 1.29
N LYS A 130 6.53 9.57 1.34
CA LYS A 130 5.29 10.14 1.86
C LYS A 130 5.24 9.96 3.38
N PRO A 131 5.05 11.02 4.17
CA PRO A 131 5.02 10.92 5.62
C PRO A 131 3.78 10.16 6.10
N LEU A 132 3.97 9.28 7.09
CA LEU A 132 2.89 8.72 7.91
C LEU A 132 2.65 9.57 9.14
N TYR A 133 3.73 10.08 9.72
CA TYR A 133 3.75 11.11 10.75
C TYR A 133 5.10 11.83 10.75
N PHE A 134 5.09 13.05 11.30
CA PHE A 134 6.29 13.83 11.59
C PHE A 134 6.06 14.67 12.84
N VAL A 135 7.11 14.87 13.64
CA VAL A 135 7.04 15.43 15.00
C VAL A 135 8.14 16.44 15.24
N PHE A 136 7.77 17.58 15.81
CA PHE A 136 8.69 18.65 16.16
C PHE A 136 9.04 18.67 17.65
N SER A 137 10.17 19.30 17.98
CA SER A 137 10.69 19.42 19.34
C SER A 137 9.72 20.10 20.32
N ASN A 138 8.84 20.95 19.81
CA ASN A 138 7.77 21.62 20.56
C ASN A 138 6.60 20.72 20.96
N GLY A 139 6.56 19.47 20.47
CA GLY A 139 5.51 18.48 20.78
C GLY A 139 4.33 18.48 19.81
N ILE A 140 4.36 19.26 18.75
CA ILE A 140 3.37 19.14 17.66
C ILE A 140 3.71 17.92 16.81
N GLU A 141 2.71 17.05 16.60
CA GLU A 141 2.80 15.82 15.79
C GLU A 141 1.73 15.85 14.71
N PHE A 142 2.12 15.69 13.46
CA PHE A 142 1.21 15.54 12.33
C PHE A 142 1.10 14.07 11.92
N ARG A 143 -0.10 13.60 11.58
CA ARG A 143 -0.38 12.21 11.14
C ARG A 143 -1.23 12.16 9.89
N ASP A 144 -0.90 11.26 8.97
CA ASP A 144 -1.68 11.03 7.75
C ASP A 144 -2.94 10.18 8.03
N SER A 145 -4.11 10.80 7.97
CA SER A 145 -5.39 10.11 8.14
C SER A 145 -5.83 9.32 6.89
N LEU A 146 -5.28 9.60 5.70
CA LEU A 146 -5.54 8.79 4.52
C LEU A 146 -5.10 7.33 4.73
N LYS A 147 -4.00 7.10 5.45
CA LYS A 147 -3.55 5.74 5.78
C LYS A 147 -4.41 5.05 6.81
N LEU A 148 -5.09 5.83 7.64
CA LEU A 148 -6.03 5.33 8.63
C LEU A 148 -7.38 4.95 8.01
N PHE A 149 -7.90 5.76 7.08
CA PHE A 149 -9.20 5.54 6.44
C PHE A 149 -9.12 4.72 5.14
N GLN A 150 -8.02 4.79 4.38
CA GLN A 150 -7.86 4.18 3.05
C GLN A 150 -8.97 4.60 2.06
N LYS A 151 -9.47 5.83 2.18
CA LYS A 151 -10.57 6.40 1.38
C LYS A 151 -10.29 7.87 1.12
N SER A 152 -10.92 8.45 0.08
CA SER A 152 -10.93 9.91 -0.09
C SER A 152 -11.62 10.60 1.09
N LEU A 153 -11.31 11.87 1.34
CA LEU A 153 -11.92 12.64 2.44
C LEU A 153 -13.45 12.65 2.32
N ALA A 154 -14.00 12.84 1.11
CA ALA A 154 -15.44 12.78 0.88
C ALA A 154 -16.08 11.47 1.36
N ARG A 155 -15.43 10.33 1.11
CA ARG A 155 -15.91 9.03 1.60
C ARG A 155 -15.61 8.78 3.07
N ALA A 156 -14.56 9.37 3.62
CA ALA A 156 -14.23 9.24 5.05
C ALA A 156 -15.23 10.02 5.92
N THR A 157 -15.69 11.15 5.41
CA THR A 157 -16.66 12.04 6.09
C THR A 157 -18.13 11.72 5.76
N GLU A 158 -18.38 10.73 4.89
CA GLU A 158 -19.75 10.30 4.57
C GLU A 158 -20.52 9.91 5.85
N GLY A 159 -21.74 10.47 6.01
CA GLY A 159 -22.55 10.32 7.22
C GLY A 159 -22.09 11.15 8.42
N CYS A 160 -21.09 12.00 8.30
CA CYS A 160 -20.80 13.07 9.25
C CYS A 160 -21.74 14.25 9.03
N LYS A 161 -21.93 15.10 10.05
CA LYS A 161 -22.77 16.29 9.95
C LYS A 161 -22.19 17.27 8.92
N HIS A 162 -20.88 17.42 8.91
CA HIS A 162 -20.14 18.29 7.99
C HIS A 162 -19.32 17.43 7.02
N ALA A 163 -20.01 16.72 6.11
CA ALA A 163 -19.36 15.95 5.07
C ALA A 163 -18.62 16.90 4.09
N LYS A 164 -17.50 16.39 3.48
CA LYS A 164 -16.74 17.19 2.51
C LYS A 164 -17.62 17.67 1.37
N LEU A 165 -17.55 18.97 1.10
CA LEU A 165 -18.17 19.59 -0.08
C LEU A 165 -17.35 19.21 -1.34
N VAL A 166 -18.02 19.01 -2.46
CA VAL A 166 -17.43 18.58 -3.73
C VAL A 166 -17.74 19.58 -4.82
N GLY A 167 -16.70 20.06 -5.53
CA GLY A 167 -16.84 20.98 -6.66
C GLY A 167 -17.02 22.46 -6.27
N ASP A 168 -16.81 22.81 -5.01
CA ASP A 168 -17.11 24.15 -4.50
C ASP A 168 -15.91 25.12 -4.52
N LEU A 169 -14.73 24.63 -4.90
CA LEU A 169 -13.52 25.45 -5.05
C LEU A 169 -12.98 25.36 -6.48
N ASP A 170 -12.91 26.50 -7.16
CA ASP A 170 -12.28 26.59 -8.49
C ASP A 170 -10.77 26.83 -8.32
N TYR A 171 -9.99 25.79 -8.56
CA TYR A 171 -8.53 25.82 -8.45
C TYR A 171 -7.81 26.56 -9.57
N SER A 172 -8.52 27.00 -10.62
CA SER A 172 -7.96 27.83 -11.69
C SER A 172 -7.83 29.30 -11.31
N VAL A 173 -8.55 29.72 -10.27
CA VAL A 173 -8.55 31.10 -9.80
C VAL A 173 -7.30 31.38 -8.95
N TYR A 174 -6.55 32.42 -9.35
CA TYR A 174 -5.40 32.87 -8.59
C TYR A 174 -5.85 33.55 -7.28
N ARG A 175 -5.42 33.02 -6.14
CA ARG A 175 -5.72 33.57 -4.81
C ARG A 175 -4.45 33.80 -4.02
N THR A 176 -4.43 34.90 -3.30
CA THR A 176 -3.38 35.25 -2.32
C THR A 176 -3.97 35.25 -0.91
N PRO A 177 -3.18 35.31 0.14
CA PRO A 177 -3.69 35.50 1.50
C PRO A 177 -4.55 36.75 1.68
N ASP A 178 -4.39 37.77 0.85
CA ASP A 178 -5.21 38.98 0.86
C ASP A 178 -6.50 38.87 0.04
N THR A 179 -6.63 37.86 -0.81
CA THR A 179 -7.84 37.65 -1.62
C THR A 179 -9.03 37.31 -0.70
N PRO A 180 -10.12 38.08 -0.67
CA PRO A 180 -11.28 37.73 0.12
C PRO A 180 -11.87 36.38 -0.31
N LEU A 181 -12.14 35.49 0.63
CA LEU A 181 -12.87 34.26 0.35
C LEU A 181 -14.37 34.54 0.31
N THR A 182 -15.03 34.01 -0.69
CA THR A 182 -16.51 33.95 -0.71
C THR A 182 -17.02 33.10 0.47
N GLN A 183 -18.29 33.12 0.78
CA GLN A 183 -18.84 32.27 1.84
C GLN A 183 -18.70 30.78 1.48
N GLN A 184 -18.93 30.43 0.23
CA GLN A 184 -18.79 29.05 -0.27
C GLN A 184 -17.36 28.52 -0.13
N GLU A 185 -16.36 29.30 -0.52
CA GLU A 185 -14.94 28.94 -0.36
C GLU A 185 -14.54 28.83 1.11
N PHE A 186 -15.07 29.71 1.95
CA PHE A 186 -14.84 29.66 3.39
C PHE A 186 -15.46 28.39 4.00
N ASP A 187 -16.70 28.06 3.62
CA ASP A 187 -17.40 26.86 4.06
C ASP A 187 -16.66 25.61 3.60
N TYR A 188 -16.09 25.61 2.39
CA TYR A 188 -15.27 24.53 1.88
C TYR A 188 -14.05 24.28 2.79
N CYS A 189 -13.26 25.33 3.08
CA CYS A 189 -12.07 25.22 3.96
C CYS A 189 -12.45 24.68 5.36
N VAL A 190 -13.55 25.15 5.92
CA VAL A 190 -14.02 24.71 7.24
C VAL A 190 -14.49 23.26 7.24
N ASN A 191 -15.22 22.85 6.19
CA ASN A 191 -15.73 21.49 6.09
C ASN A 191 -14.64 20.43 6.01
N ASP A 192 -13.51 20.72 5.36
CA ASP A 192 -12.41 19.78 5.25
C ASP A 192 -11.81 19.44 6.63
N VAL A 193 -11.69 20.40 7.52
CA VAL A 193 -11.14 20.16 8.85
C VAL A 193 -12.18 19.68 9.87
N ILE A 194 -13.41 20.22 9.85
CA ILE A 194 -14.43 19.76 10.81
C ILE A 194 -14.98 18.37 10.45
N GLY A 195 -15.18 18.10 9.17
CA GLY A 195 -15.62 16.79 8.70
C GLY A 195 -14.58 15.70 9.04
N LEU A 196 -13.31 15.99 8.83
CA LEU A 196 -12.23 15.08 9.25
C LEU A 196 -12.20 14.89 10.76
N TRP A 197 -12.41 15.95 11.54
CA TRP A 197 -12.51 15.87 13.00
C TRP A 197 -13.64 14.94 13.44
N GLU A 198 -14.85 15.10 12.88
CA GLU A 198 -16.01 14.25 13.14
C GLU A 198 -15.73 12.77 12.77
N ALA A 199 -15.10 12.54 11.62
CA ALA A 199 -14.73 11.19 11.17
C ALA A 199 -13.74 10.51 12.14
N ILE A 200 -12.71 11.23 12.62
CA ILE A 200 -11.76 10.71 13.63
C ILE A 200 -12.46 10.45 14.97
N GLU A 201 -13.33 11.36 15.44
CA GLU A 201 -14.07 11.16 16.70
C GLU A 201 -15.01 9.96 16.62
N ARG A 202 -15.71 9.79 15.48
CA ARG A 202 -16.54 8.61 15.20
C ARG A 202 -15.71 7.32 15.28
N LEU A 203 -14.57 7.27 14.57
CA LEU A 203 -13.67 6.12 14.58
C LEU A 203 -13.14 5.80 15.98
N LYS A 204 -12.75 6.82 16.76
CA LYS A 204 -12.31 6.63 18.15
C LYS A 204 -13.41 6.04 19.02
N LYS A 205 -14.63 6.51 18.87
CA LYS A 205 -15.81 6.01 19.61
C LYS A 205 -16.14 4.56 19.24
N GLU A 206 -16.19 4.24 17.96
CA GLU A 206 -16.53 2.91 17.44
C GLU A 206 -15.51 1.85 17.89
N HIS A 207 -14.23 2.17 17.83
CA HIS A 207 -13.15 1.24 18.16
C HIS A 207 -12.58 1.41 19.58
N LYS A 208 -13.16 2.29 20.40
CA LYS A 208 -12.72 2.59 21.78
C LYS A 208 -11.25 3.06 21.86
N TYR A 209 -10.80 3.83 20.87
CA TYR A 209 -9.48 4.44 20.87
C TYR A 209 -9.48 5.80 21.57
N ASN A 210 -8.29 6.20 22.05
CA ASN A 210 -7.97 7.56 22.45
C ASN A 210 -6.74 8.07 21.69
N GLN A 211 -6.30 9.30 21.91
CA GLN A 211 -5.16 9.87 21.18
C GLN A 211 -3.83 9.10 21.33
N ALA A 212 -3.66 8.34 22.41
CA ALA A 212 -2.46 7.54 22.62
C ALA A 212 -2.54 6.14 21.95
N THR A 213 -3.74 5.62 21.74
CA THR A 213 -3.97 4.23 21.26
C THR A 213 -4.45 4.14 19.82
N ILE A 214 -4.95 5.23 19.23
CA ILE A 214 -5.37 5.22 17.83
C ILE A 214 -4.17 4.88 16.92
N PRO A 215 -4.29 3.84 16.07
CA PRO A 215 -3.23 3.41 15.18
C PRO A 215 -2.95 4.42 14.06
N LEU A 216 -1.78 4.31 13.42
CA LEU A 216 -1.41 5.14 12.26
C LEU A 216 -2.04 4.65 10.95
N THR A 217 -2.43 3.37 10.88
CA THR A 217 -2.90 2.77 9.63
C THR A 217 -4.08 1.84 9.86
N GLN A 218 -4.92 1.69 8.84
CA GLN A 218 -6.03 0.73 8.87
C GLN A 218 -5.56 -0.72 9.10
N THR A 219 -4.42 -1.10 8.51
CA THR A 219 -3.84 -2.44 8.73
C THR A 219 -3.52 -2.67 10.21
N ALA A 220 -3.02 -1.64 10.91
CA ALA A 220 -2.76 -1.75 12.36
C ALA A 220 -4.05 -1.93 13.17
N MET A 221 -5.16 -1.27 12.77
CA MET A 221 -6.48 -1.50 13.39
C MET A 221 -6.96 -2.93 13.18
N VAL A 222 -6.80 -3.47 11.97
CA VAL A 222 -7.14 -4.87 11.66
C VAL A 222 -6.33 -5.84 12.50
N ILE A 223 -5.02 -5.58 12.65
CA ILE A 223 -4.14 -6.37 13.51
C ILE A 223 -4.64 -6.37 14.96
N ASP A 224 -5.02 -5.22 15.50
CA ASP A 224 -5.53 -5.11 16.87
C ASP A 224 -6.82 -5.92 17.06
N ASP A 225 -7.73 -5.83 16.10
CA ASP A 225 -9.01 -6.54 16.14
C ASP A 225 -8.81 -8.09 16.10
N ILE A 226 -7.95 -8.58 15.21
CA ILE A 226 -7.65 -10.02 15.13
C ILE A 226 -6.87 -10.47 16.38
N ASN A 227 -5.91 -9.68 16.86
CA ASN A 227 -5.16 -9.98 18.06
C ASN A 227 -6.08 -10.15 19.28
N ASN A 228 -7.15 -9.37 19.39
CA ASN A 228 -8.11 -9.51 20.47
C ASN A 228 -8.82 -10.89 20.45
N SER A 229 -9.07 -11.45 19.26
CA SER A 229 -9.60 -12.80 19.11
C SER A 229 -8.55 -13.88 19.39
N VAL A 230 -7.33 -13.70 18.89
CA VAL A 230 -6.23 -14.68 18.94
C VAL A 230 -5.62 -14.80 20.33
N ARG A 231 -5.43 -13.70 21.07
CA ARG A 231 -4.76 -13.69 22.38
C ARG A 231 -5.48 -14.49 23.46
N GLN A 232 -6.78 -14.73 23.31
CA GLN A 232 -7.59 -15.55 24.23
C GLN A 232 -7.44 -17.04 23.94
N ASP A 233 -6.82 -17.42 22.81
CA ASP A 233 -6.61 -18.80 22.42
C ASP A 233 -5.12 -19.20 22.59
N HIS A 234 -4.80 -19.80 23.71
CA HIS A 234 -3.44 -20.22 24.04
C HIS A 234 -2.82 -21.17 23.01
N LYS A 235 -3.63 -22.02 22.35
CA LYS A 235 -3.13 -22.92 21.28
C LYS A 235 -2.68 -22.13 20.06
N THR A 236 -3.47 -21.12 19.67
CA THR A 236 -3.09 -20.25 18.56
C THR A 236 -1.85 -19.42 18.89
N VAL A 237 -1.76 -18.87 20.09
CA VAL A 237 -0.56 -18.14 20.55
C VAL A 237 0.68 -19.06 20.49
N LYS A 238 0.55 -20.31 20.93
CA LYS A 238 1.65 -21.29 20.87
C LYS A 238 2.08 -21.56 19.43
N ILE A 239 1.15 -21.78 18.50
CA ILE A 239 1.44 -21.96 17.07
C ILE A 239 2.20 -20.75 16.52
N MET A 240 1.78 -19.52 16.85
CA MET A 240 2.45 -18.31 16.40
C MET A 240 3.87 -18.18 16.94
N GLN A 241 4.09 -18.57 18.20
CA GLN A 241 5.43 -18.60 18.82
C GLN A 241 6.33 -19.66 18.19
N ASP A 242 5.79 -20.85 17.92
CA ASP A 242 6.53 -21.94 17.29
C ASP A 242 6.96 -21.60 15.86
N LEU A 243 6.24 -20.71 15.17
CA LEU A 243 6.55 -20.23 13.82
C LEU A 243 7.54 -19.05 13.79
N ALA A 244 8.10 -18.64 14.94
CA ALA A 244 9.17 -17.63 14.95
C ALA A 244 10.42 -18.19 14.24
N LEU A 245 10.90 -17.43 13.26
CA LEU A 245 12.03 -17.80 12.42
C LEU A 245 13.34 -17.30 13.03
N ASP A 246 14.41 -18.10 12.92
CA ASP A 246 15.76 -17.62 13.17
C ASP A 246 16.21 -16.62 12.08
N PRO A 247 17.34 -15.90 12.26
CA PRO A 247 17.79 -14.90 11.29
C PRO A 247 17.96 -15.44 9.87
N VAL A 248 18.49 -16.65 9.70
CA VAL A 248 18.74 -17.28 8.39
C VAL A 248 17.42 -17.67 7.73
N GLN A 249 16.54 -18.33 8.47
CA GLN A 249 15.19 -18.69 8.01
C GLN A 249 14.40 -17.45 7.63
N LEU A 250 14.48 -16.37 8.43
CA LEU A 250 13.78 -15.12 8.17
C LEU A 250 14.30 -14.45 6.89
N GLN A 251 15.62 -14.48 6.66
CA GLN A 251 16.22 -13.98 5.43
C GLN A 251 15.74 -14.76 4.21
N ILE A 252 15.75 -16.09 4.26
CA ILE A 252 15.25 -16.95 3.18
C ILE A 252 13.76 -16.66 2.94
N ALA A 253 12.93 -16.57 3.99
CA ALA A 253 11.51 -16.25 3.87
C ALA A 253 11.28 -14.89 3.23
N TYR A 254 12.06 -13.86 3.59
CA TYR A 254 11.96 -12.53 2.96
C TYR A 254 12.32 -12.56 1.49
N GLN A 255 13.29 -13.36 1.08
CA GLN A 255 13.66 -13.53 -0.32
C GLN A 255 12.62 -14.37 -1.10
N CYS A 256 12.02 -15.38 -0.50
CA CYS A 256 10.94 -16.15 -1.12
C CYS A 256 9.66 -15.31 -1.31
N MET A 257 9.41 -14.30 -0.45
CA MET A 257 8.16 -13.52 -0.51
C MET A 257 8.03 -12.77 -1.84
N ALA A 258 6.95 -13.05 -2.55
CA ALA A 258 6.52 -12.29 -3.73
C ALA A 258 5.05 -11.86 -3.57
N GLY A 259 4.67 -10.77 -4.23
CA GLY A 259 3.29 -10.31 -4.34
C GLY A 259 2.41 -11.21 -5.22
N GLY A 260 1.29 -10.68 -5.66
CA GLY A 260 0.45 -11.31 -6.68
C GLY A 260 1.18 -11.44 -8.00
N ASP A 261 0.78 -12.41 -8.80
CA ASP A 261 1.32 -12.59 -10.14
C ASP A 261 0.63 -11.62 -11.10
N THR A 262 1.42 -10.77 -11.75
CA THR A 262 0.92 -9.84 -12.78
C THR A 262 1.80 -10.00 -14.01
N HIS A 263 1.21 -10.46 -15.10
CA HIS A 263 1.96 -10.68 -16.34
C HIS A 263 1.01 -10.72 -17.53
N GLY A 264 1.55 -10.59 -18.74
CA GLY A 264 0.83 -10.77 -19.99
C GLY A 264 1.50 -11.82 -20.87
N ASN A 265 0.71 -12.57 -21.61
CA ASN A 265 1.21 -13.59 -22.51
C ASN A 265 2.09 -12.97 -23.60
N ARG A 266 3.40 -13.15 -23.52
CA ARG A 266 4.40 -12.56 -24.42
C ARG A 266 4.16 -12.83 -25.90
N TYR A 267 3.48 -13.93 -26.23
CA TYR A 267 3.14 -14.28 -27.62
C TYR A 267 1.96 -13.47 -28.17
N LYS A 268 1.28 -12.69 -27.30
CA LYS A 268 0.03 -11.98 -27.61
C LYS A 268 0.10 -10.49 -27.32
N ALA A 269 1.17 -10.02 -26.69
CA ALA A 269 1.40 -8.61 -26.39
C ALA A 269 1.47 -7.75 -27.65
N GLY A 270 1.01 -6.50 -27.60
CA GLY A 270 1.03 -5.55 -28.72
C GLY A 270 -0.08 -5.74 -29.77
N HIS A 271 -0.91 -6.76 -29.62
CA HIS A 271 -2.05 -7.02 -30.52
C HIS A 271 -3.38 -6.70 -29.82
N THR A 272 -4.39 -6.33 -30.61
CA THR A 272 -5.76 -6.14 -30.13
C THR A 272 -6.56 -7.43 -30.36
N TRP A 273 -7.09 -7.97 -29.27
CA TRP A 273 -7.84 -9.21 -29.25
C TRP A 273 -9.32 -8.93 -29.12
N MET A 274 -10.14 -9.65 -29.88
CA MET A 274 -11.59 -9.52 -29.92
C MET A 274 -12.25 -10.62 -29.07
N ASN A 275 -13.48 -10.36 -28.59
CA ASN A 275 -14.32 -11.36 -27.96
C ASN A 275 -13.64 -12.04 -26.76
N CYS A 276 -13.27 -11.23 -25.77
CA CYS A 276 -12.54 -11.70 -24.61
C CYS A 276 -13.46 -11.81 -23.37
N ASN A 277 -13.05 -12.65 -22.44
CA ASN A 277 -13.69 -12.86 -21.16
C ASN A 277 -12.69 -12.78 -20.01
N SER A 278 -13.17 -12.74 -18.77
CA SER A 278 -12.34 -12.70 -17.56
C SER A 278 -12.95 -13.55 -16.46
N TYR A 279 -12.08 -14.26 -15.73
CA TYR A 279 -12.40 -14.82 -14.43
C TYR A 279 -11.68 -14.05 -13.34
N ASP A 280 -12.37 -13.78 -12.25
CA ASP A 280 -11.85 -13.10 -11.05
C ASP A 280 -12.14 -13.94 -9.80
N PHE A 281 -11.15 -14.06 -8.89
CA PHE A 281 -11.33 -14.79 -7.64
C PHE A 281 -12.04 -13.95 -6.58
N LYS A 282 -13.16 -14.43 -6.12
CA LYS A 282 -13.88 -13.78 -5.03
C LYS A 282 -13.07 -13.77 -3.72
N SER A 283 -12.48 -12.61 -3.37
CA SER A 283 -11.64 -12.44 -2.19
C SER A 283 -10.47 -13.43 -2.15
N ALA A 284 -9.61 -13.42 -3.16
CA ALA A 284 -8.54 -14.40 -3.40
C ALA A 284 -7.64 -14.68 -2.18
N HIS A 285 -7.01 -13.65 -1.58
CA HIS A 285 -6.11 -13.85 -0.43
C HIS A 285 -6.83 -14.39 0.82
N PRO A 286 -7.98 -13.81 1.27
CA PRO A 286 -8.73 -14.36 2.39
C PRO A 286 -9.21 -15.79 2.17
N SER A 287 -9.57 -16.16 0.93
CA SER A 287 -10.01 -17.51 0.62
C SER A 287 -8.91 -18.53 0.87
N GLN A 288 -7.65 -18.22 0.55
CA GLN A 288 -6.53 -19.10 0.87
C GLN A 288 -6.41 -19.34 2.37
N GLN A 289 -6.49 -18.27 3.17
CA GLN A 289 -6.41 -18.37 4.64
C GLN A 289 -7.54 -19.17 5.27
N LEU A 290 -8.69 -19.27 4.61
CA LEU A 290 -9.83 -20.05 5.08
C LEU A 290 -9.84 -21.50 4.59
N LEU A 291 -9.46 -21.74 3.33
CA LEU A 291 -9.70 -22.98 2.64
C LEU A 291 -8.47 -23.89 2.52
N GLN A 292 -7.25 -23.35 2.65
CA GLN A 292 -6.02 -24.09 2.46
C GLN A 292 -5.30 -24.39 3.78
N LYS A 293 -4.33 -25.32 3.72
CA LYS A 293 -3.44 -25.63 4.83
C LYS A 293 -2.27 -24.67 4.85
N PHE A 294 -1.87 -24.25 6.05
CA PHE A 294 -0.87 -23.23 6.33
C PHE A 294 0.23 -23.76 7.25
N PRO A 295 1.42 -23.12 7.31
CA PRO A 295 2.43 -23.40 8.31
C PRO A 295 1.87 -23.33 9.74
N THR A 296 1.97 -24.42 10.52
CA THR A 296 1.46 -24.51 11.90
C THR A 296 2.44 -25.17 12.86
N GLY A 297 3.44 -25.87 12.36
CA GLY A 297 4.47 -26.52 13.18
C GLY A 297 5.77 -25.72 13.17
N LYS A 298 6.60 -25.92 14.21
CA LYS A 298 7.92 -25.29 14.32
C LYS A 298 8.76 -25.62 13.08
N PRO A 299 9.32 -24.61 12.37
CA PRO A 299 10.21 -24.83 11.24
C PRO A 299 11.52 -25.50 11.68
N TRP A 300 12.10 -26.30 10.80
CA TRP A 300 13.42 -26.89 10.99
C TRP A 300 14.26 -26.73 9.73
N ASN A 301 15.56 -26.53 9.91
CA ASN A 301 16.49 -26.37 8.80
C ASN A 301 16.62 -27.68 8.03
N MET A 302 16.67 -27.61 6.72
CA MET A 302 16.99 -28.71 5.84
C MET A 302 18.52 -28.93 5.79
N ASP A 303 18.91 -30.13 5.44
CA ASP A 303 20.32 -30.43 5.17
C ASP A 303 20.81 -29.63 3.96
N LYS A 304 22.10 -29.32 3.97
CA LYS A 304 22.73 -28.68 2.82
C LYS A 304 22.62 -29.61 1.60
N ASP A 305 22.36 -29.02 0.46
CA ASP A 305 22.21 -29.71 -0.83
C ASP A 305 21.09 -30.78 -0.84
N THR A 306 19.96 -30.48 -0.13
CA THR A 306 18.75 -31.31 -0.15
C THR A 306 18.27 -31.51 -1.59
N SER A 307 18.10 -32.76 -1.99
CA SER A 307 17.75 -33.13 -3.34
C SER A 307 16.30 -32.77 -3.71
N GLU A 308 16.01 -32.64 -5.01
CA GLU A 308 14.65 -32.42 -5.51
C GLU A 308 13.69 -33.55 -5.12
N ALA A 309 14.18 -34.81 -5.05
CA ALA A 309 13.39 -35.94 -4.63
C ALA A 309 12.90 -35.79 -3.18
N GLU A 310 13.74 -35.30 -2.28
CA GLU A 310 13.40 -35.00 -0.88
C GLU A 310 12.46 -33.82 -0.78
N LEU A 311 12.71 -32.73 -1.54
CA LEU A 311 11.80 -31.57 -1.60
C LEU A 311 10.39 -31.98 -2.06
N SER A 312 10.30 -32.86 -3.06
CA SER A 312 9.04 -33.42 -3.54
C SER A 312 8.42 -34.37 -2.50
N ALA A 313 9.22 -35.11 -1.72
CA ALA A 313 8.73 -35.94 -0.65
C ALA A 313 8.10 -35.11 0.48
N PHE A 314 8.67 -33.98 0.87
CA PHE A 314 8.04 -33.07 1.83
C PHE A 314 6.62 -32.68 1.39
N ILE A 315 6.43 -32.30 0.13
CA ILE A 315 5.10 -31.92 -0.40
C ILE A 315 4.12 -33.12 -0.34
N ARG A 316 4.57 -34.33 -0.77
CA ARG A 316 3.74 -35.55 -0.72
C ARG A 316 3.28 -35.91 0.70
N HIS A 317 4.13 -35.61 1.69
CA HIS A 317 3.81 -35.84 3.10
C HIS A 317 3.08 -34.67 3.78
N GLY A 318 2.54 -33.72 3.00
CA GLY A 318 1.75 -32.59 3.51
C GLY A 318 2.58 -31.56 4.27
N MET A 319 3.85 -31.41 3.92
CA MET A 319 4.75 -30.40 4.45
C MET A 319 5.03 -29.31 3.40
N GLY A 320 5.35 -28.11 3.87
CA GLY A 320 5.82 -27.00 3.05
C GLY A 320 7.27 -26.67 3.34
N TRP A 321 7.90 -25.92 2.46
CA TRP A 321 9.28 -25.48 2.61
C TRP A 321 9.53 -24.12 1.93
N CYS A 322 10.58 -23.43 2.38
CA CYS A 322 11.20 -22.26 1.74
C CYS A 322 12.69 -22.52 1.56
N ALA A 323 13.23 -22.26 0.37
CA ALA A 323 14.61 -22.58 0.08
C ALA A 323 15.27 -21.61 -0.93
N LYS A 324 16.59 -21.54 -0.84
CA LYS A 324 17.48 -21.07 -1.89
C LYS A 324 17.86 -22.30 -2.72
N CYS A 325 17.30 -22.41 -3.93
CA CYS A 325 17.53 -23.54 -4.83
C CYS A 325 18.54 -23.17 -5.91
N PHE A 326 19.47 -24.06 -6.21
CA PHE A 326 20.27 -24.01 -7.43
C PHE A 326 19.56 -24.80 -8.52
N ILE A 327 19.32 -24.16 -9.66
CA ILE A 327 18.70 -24.77 -10.85
C ILE A 327 19.75 -24.83 -11.94
N TYR A 328 19.93 -26.02 -12.52
CA TYR A 328 20.91 -26.28 -13.56
C TYR A 328 20.24 -26.52 -14.91
N GLN A 329 20.69 -25.83 -15.95
CA GLN A 329 20.24 -25.89 -17.34
C GLN A 329 18.71 -25.94 -17.46
N PHE A 330 18.11 -24.76 -17.33
CA PHE A 330 16.66 -24.59 -17.36
C PHE A 330 16.23 -23.70 -18.53
N GLN A 331 15.06 -24.01 -19.08
CA GLN A 331 14.42 -23.25 -20.16
C GLN A 331 12.92 -23.33 -20.04
N ILE A 332 12.21 -22.19 -20.22
CA ILE A 332 10.75 -22.19 -20.26
C ILE A 332 10.25 -23.12 -21.36
N LYS A 333 9.19 -23.86 -21.08
CA LYS A 333 8.57 -24.77 -22.04
C LYS A 333 7.98 -24.01 -23.23
N PRO A 334 8.07 -24.55 -24.44
CA PRO A 334 7.43 -23.96 -25.62
C PRO A 334 5.93 -23.72 -25.38
N GLY A 335 5.45 -22.53 -25.75
CA GLY A 335 4.05 -22.15 -25.59
C GLY A 335 3.63 -21.75 -24.16
N CYS A 336 4.47 -21.94 -23.15
CA CYS A 336 4.17 -21.48 -21.80
C CYS A 336 4.15 -19.94 -21.76
N PRO A 337 3.03 -19.32 -21.37
CA PRO A 337 2.88 -17.88 -21.42
C PRO A 337 3.51 -17.15 -20.23
N ASP A 338 3.79 -17.86 -19.12
CA ASP A 338 4.17 -17.28 -17.84
C ASP A 338 5.53 -17.83 -17.35
N PRO A 339 6.62 -17.08 -17.53
CA PRO A 339 7.87 -17.39 -16.87
C PRO A 339 7.73 -17.14 -15.37
N THR A 340 7.79 -18.19 -14.56
CA THR A 340 7.49 -18.09 -13.11
C THR A 340 8.67 -17.61 -12.26
N ILE A 341 9.89 -17.54 -12.83
CA ILE A 341 11.09 -17.05 -12.13
C ILE A 341 11.26 -15.56 -12.37
N SER A 342 11.03 -14.75 -11.32
CA SER A 342 11.41 -13.33 -11.37
C SER A 342 12.91 -13.17 -11.17
N ASN A 343 13.57 -12.33 -11.96
CA ASN A 343 14.99 -12.00 -11.79
C ASN A 343 15.29 -11.46 -10.38
N SER A 344 14.36 -10.73 -9.77
CA SER A 344 14.48 -10.27 -8.37
C SER A 344 14.52 -11.39 -7.31
N LYS A 345 14.23 -12.64 -7.70
CA LYS A 345 14.35 -13.84 -6.86
C LYS A 345 15.63 -14.61 -7.10
N CYS A 346 16.42 -14.22 -8.10
CA CYS A 346 17.73 -14.76 -8.36
C CYS A 346 18.76 -14.07 -7.46
N GLU A 347 19.69 -14.84 -6.92
CA GLU A 347 20.84 -14.32 -6.22
C GLU A 347 22.03 -14.20 -7.19
N GLY A 348 22.46 -12.96 -7.43
CA GLY A 348 23.50 -12.71 -8.42
C GLY A 348 22.98 -12.82 -9.87
N ILE A 349 23.91 -13.01 -10.78
CA ILE A 349 23.65 -13.10 -12.21
C ILE A 349 23.20 -14.52 -12.58
N VAL A 350 22.18 -14.64 -13.43
CA VAL A 350 21.81 -15.90 -14.06
C VAL A 350 22.85 -16.26 -15.12
N GLN A 351 23.60 -17.35 -14.88
CA GLN A 351 24.62 -17.80 -15.79
C GLN A 351 24.01 -18.30 -17.12
N GLY A 352 24.54 -17.84 -18.25
CA GLY A 352 24.05 -18.20 -19.58
C GLY A 352 22.58 -17.84 -19.78
N CYS A 353 22.12 -16.69 -19.27
CA CYS A 353 20.72 -16.26 -19.38
C CYS A 353 20.29 -16.17 -20.85
N THR A 354 19.20 -16.88 -21.21
CA THR A 354 18.71 -16.92 -22.59
C THR A 354 17.76 -15.78 -22.93
N GLY A 355 17.35 -14.97 -21.98
CA GLY A 355 16.52 -13.79 -22.16
C GLY A 355 15.61 -13.52 -20.97
N LEU A 356 15.04 -12.32 -20.96
CA LEU A 356 14.06 -11.88 -19.98
C LEU A 356 12.73 -11.53 -20.66
N ASP A 357 11.63 -11.72 -19.93
CA ASP A 357 10.29 -11.30 -20.30
C ASP A 357 9.69 -10.48 -19.17
N ASN A 358 9.67 -9.16 -19.29
CA ASN A 358 9.21 -8.24 -18.24
C ASN A 358 9.83 -8.54 -16.85
N GLY A 359 11.16 -8.73 -16.82
CA GLY A 359 11.91 -9.05 -15.60
C GLY A 359 11.75 -10.49 -15.12
N ARG A 360 11.22 -11.39 -15.94
CA ARG A 360 11.12 -12.84 -15.72
C ARG A 360 12.10 -13.60 -16.57
N VAL A 361 12.83 -14.54 -15.97
CA VAL A 361 13.91 -15.30 -16.62
C VAL A 361 13.33 -16.40 -17.51
N LEU A 362 13.73 -16.40 -18.79
CA LEU A 362 13.28 -17.41 -19.76
C LEU A 362 14.07 -18.72 -19.65
N GLY A 363 15.35 -18.64 -19.31
CA GLY A 363 16.21 -19.81 -19.15
C GLY A 363 17.65 -19.41 -18.82
N GLY A 364 18.48 -20.40 -18.55
CA GLY A 364 19.91 -20.22 -18.26
C GLY A 364 20.63 -21.54 -18.00
N GLU A 365 21.96 -21.47 -17.89
CA GLU A 365 22.81 -22.60 -17.53
C GLU A 365 22.80 -22.88 -16.02
N GLY A 366 22.66 -21.84 -15.21
CA GLY A 366 22.60 -21.97 -13.75
C GLY A 366 22.10 -20.71 -13.05
N ALA A 367 21.30 -20.90 -12.01
CA ALA A 367 20.83 -19.81 -11.16
C ALA A 367 20.54 -20.26 -9.73
N PHE A 368 20.87 -19.41 -8.76
CA PHE A 368 20.32 -19.53 -7.41
C PHE A 368 19.00 -18.76 -7.35
N VAL A 369 17.92 -19.44 -7.00
CA VAL A 369 16.56 -18.86 -6.97
C VAL A 369 15.92 -19.12 -5.61
N TYR A 370 15.36 -18.07 -5.00
CA TYR A 370 14.57 -18.20 -3.78
C TYR A 370 13.12 -18.53 -4.12
N MET A 371 12.61 -19.66 -3.62
CA MET A 371 11.23 -20.08 -3.83
C MET A 371 10.67 -20.86 -2.65
N ASP A 372 9.36 -20.87 -2.52
CA ASP A 372 8.65 -21.79 -1.64
C ASP A 372 8.09 -22.98 -2.44
N SER A 373 7.55 -23.99 -1.73
CA SER A 373 7.06 -25.22 -2.36
C SER A 373 5.83 -25.01 -3.27
N ASN A 374 5.10 -23.92 -3.17
CA ASN A 374 3.99 -23.59 -4.10
C ASN A 374 4.53 -22.99 -5.40
N ASP A 375 5.51 -22.06 -5.30
CA ASP A 375 6.19 -21.53 -6.50
C ASP A 375 7.01 -22.60 -7.21
N TYR A 376 7.60 -23.56 -6.47
CA TYR A 376 8.26 -24.73 -7.05
C TYR A 376 7.30 -25.58 -7.89
N GLN A 377 6.05 -25.79 -7.46
CA GLN A 377 5.06 -26.51 -8.26
C GLN A 377 4.76 -25.80 -9.58
N ARG A 378 4.64 -24.47 -9.58
CA ARG A 378 4.49 -23.65 -10.80
C ARG A 378 5.73 -23.76 -11.70
N PHE A 379 6.91 -23.65 -11.12
CA PHE A 379 8.20 -23.76 -11.82
C PHE A 379 8.32 -25.08 -12.58
N ARG A 380 8.09 -26.20 -11.93
CA ARG A 380 8.13 -27.54 -12.57
C ARG A 380 7.22 -27.69 -13.77
N GLU A 381 6.06 -27.06 -13.73
CA GLU A 381 5.11 -27.09 -14.83
C GLU A 381 5.52 -26.15 -15.96
N ALA A 382 6.16 -25.03 -15.66
CA ALA A 382 6.53 -23.99 -16.63
C ALA A 382 7.86 -24.24 -17.34
N TYR A 383 8.83 -24.91 -16.68
CA TYR A 383 10.19 -25.09 -17.21
C TYR A 383 10.59 -26.54 -17.44
N ASN A 384 11.47 -26.74 -18.43
CA ASN A 384 12.35 -27.91 -18.52
C ASN A 384 13.67 -27.56 -17.84
N TYR A 385 14.25 -28.45 -17.06
CA TYR A 385 15.53 -28.29 -16.37
C TYR A 385 16.21 -29.63 -16.12
N LYS A 386 17.54 -29.63 -15.93
CA LYS A 386 18.29 -30.87 -15.71
C LYS A 386 18.34 -31.29 -14.24
N ALA A 387 18.53 -30.33 -13.33
CA ALA A 387 18.62 -30.62 -11.91
C ALA A 387 18.18 -29.41 -11.07
N LEU A 388 17.69 -29.70 -9.87
CA LEU A 388 17.38 -28.73 -8.84
C LEU A 388 17.80 -29.30 -7.49
N ILE A 389 18.55 -28.50 -6.71
CA ILE A 389 18.94 -28.80 -5.33
C ILE A 389 18.68 -27.59 -4.43
N ALA A 390 18.31 -27.81 -3.18
CA ALA A 390 18.22 -26.74 -2.19
C ALA A 390 19.58 -26.57 -1.47
N ALA A 391 20.29 -25.50 -1.79
CA ALA A 391 21.57 -25.16 -1.15
C ALA A 391 21.40 -24.75 0.31
N ALA A 392 20.26 -24.15 0.65
CA ALA A 392 19.85 -23.82 2.02
C ALA A 392 18.33 -23.70 2.07
N GLY A 393 17.73 -24.07 3.19
CA GLY A 393 16.28 -23.96 3.33
C GLY A 393 15.78 -24.47 4.66
N PHE A 394 14.48 -24.39 4.84
CA PHE A 394 13.79 -24.92 6.00
C PHE A 394 12.41 -25.45 5.61
N ALA A 395 11.95 -26.44 6.34
CA ALA A 395 10.64 -27.08 6.13
C ALA A 395 9.75 -26.90 7.36
N PHE A 396 8.46 -27.11 7.18
CA PHE A 396 7.45 -26.97 8.23
C PHE A 396 6.20 -27.80 7.92
N ARG A 397 5.45 -28.15 8.96
CA ARG A 397 4.17 -28.86 8.84
C ARG A 397 3.07 -27.92 8.42
N LEU A 398 2.09 -28.46 7.69
CA LEU A 398 0.91 -27.75 7.21
C LEU A 398 -0.36 -28.29 7.85
N ASP A 399 -1.20 -27.38 8.38
CA ASP A 399 -2.57 -27.65 8.83
C ASP A 399 -3.43 -26.40 8.64
N TYR A 400 -4.74 -26.52 8.84
CA TYR A 400 -5.63 -25.36 8.75
C TYR A 400 -5.31 -24.32 9.83
N LEU A 401 -5.39 -23.04 9.45
CA LEU A 401 -5.23 -21.93 10.40
C LEU A 401 -6.22 -22.08 11.57
N PRO A 402 -5.84 -21.70 12.79
CA PRO A 402 -6.69 -21.82 13.99
C PRO A 402 -8.05 -21.14 13.83
N LYS A 403 -9.07 -21.67 14.48
CA LYS A 403 -10.43 -21.12 14.43
C LYS A 403 -10.49 -19.66 14.92
N SER A 404 -9.72 -19.31 15.95
CA SER A 404 -9.63 -17.95 16.52
C SER A 404 -9.10 -16.94 15.50
N PHE A 405 -8.22 -17.35 14.57
CA PHE A 405 -7.73 -16.52 13.47
C PHE A 405 -8.72 -16.49 12.30
N ARG A 406 -9.34 -17.62 11.94
CA ARG A 406 -10.28 -17.70 10.80
C ARG A 406 -11.60 -17.00 11.05
N LYS A 407 -12.10 -17.00 12.32
CA LYS A 407 -13.41 -16.41 12.65
C LYS A 407 -13.53 -14.93 12.23
N PRO A 408 -12.59 -14.00 12.55
CA PRO A 408 -12.67 -12.62 12.09
C PRO A 408 -12.72 -12.47 10.57
N ILE A 409 -12.10 -13.39 9.82
CA ILE A 409 -12.14 -13.40 8.35
C ILE A 409 -13.53 -13.78 7.87
N ILE A 410 -14.10 -14.86 8.42
CA ILE A 410 -15.45 -15.34 8.10
C ILE A 410 -16.50 -14.26 8.44
N ASP A 411 -16.44 -13.69 9.63
CA ASP A 411 -17.36 -12.63 10.07
C ASP A 411 -17.31 -11.43 9.12
N SER A 412 -16.10 -11.00 8.72
CA SER A 412 -15.92 -9.90 7.77
C SER A 412 -16.43 -10.24 6.36
N PHE A 413 -16.27 -11.48 5.91
CA PHE A 413 -16.82 -11.93 4.62
C PHE A 413 -18.35 -11.93 4.65
N ILE A 414 -18.96 -12.43 5.73
CA ILE A 414 -20.42 -12.43 5.91
C ILE A 414 -20.97 -11.00 5.88
N ILE A 415 -20.39 -10.07 6.64
CA ILE A 415 -20.83 -8.68 6.69
C ILE A 415 -20.65 -8.03 5.29
N LYS A 416 -19.48 -8.21 4.66
CA LYS A 416 -19.23 -7.69 3.29
C LYS A 416 -20.30 -8.15 2.31
N GLU A 417 -20.65 -9.41 2.33
CA GLU A 417 -21.62 -9.95 1.38
C GLU A 417 -23.08 -9.61 1.74
N SER A 418 -23.43 -9.53 3.03
CA SER A 418 -24.81 -9.27 3.47
C SER A 418 -25.20 -7.80 3.44
N MET A 419 -24.24 -6.88 3.63
CA MET A 419 -24.50 -5.45 3.84
C MET A 419 -23.92 -4.56 2.71
N LYS A 420 -24.01 -5.01 1.45
CA LYS A 420 -23.49 -4.28 0.30
C LYS A 420 -24.13 -2.87 0.22
N GLY A 421 -23.28 -1.84 0.17
CA GLY A 421 -23.70 -0.43 0.15
C GLY A 421 -23.74 0.27 1.52
N SER A 422 -23.58 -0.48 2.63
CA SER A 422 -23.50 0.13 3.97
C SER A 422 -22.07 0.55 4.35
N PRO A 423 -21.91 1.41 5.36
CA PRO A 423 -20.59 1.69 5.94
C PRO A 423 -19.84 0.43 6.41
N ASP A 424 -20.56 -0.54 6.97
CA ASP A 424 -20.01 -1.82 7.44
C ASP A 424 -19.47 -2.69 6.29
N TYR A 425 -20.08 -2.62 5.10
CA TYR A 425 -19.55 -3.24 3.89
C TYR A 425 -18.14 -2.75 3.57
N MET A 426 -17.94 -1.44 3.57
CA MET A 426 -16.65 -0.83 3.23
C MET A 426 -15.58 -1.19 4.26
N TRP A 427 -15.92 -1.16 5.53
CA TRP A 427 -15.02 -1.59 6.61
C TRP A 427 -14.64 -3.06 6.49
N SER A 428 -15.62 -3.94 6.30
CA SER A 428 -15.39 -5.38 6.18
C SER A 428 -14.60 -5.75 4.92
N LYS A 429 -14.83 -5.06 3.79
CA LYS A 429 -14.01 -5.20 2.58
C LYS A 429 -12.57 -4.79 2.84
N ALA A 430 -12.35 -3.65 3.48
CA ALA A 430 -11.04 -3.16 3.83
C ALA A 430 -10.33 -4.10 4.81
N LYS A 431 -11.04 -4.63 5.81
CA LYS A 431 -10.53 -5.61 6.77
C LYS A 431 -10.06 -6.88 6.07
N LEU A 432 -10.87 -7.47 5.20
CA LEU A 432 -10.49 -8.65 4.43
C LEU A 432 -9.21 -8.45 3.62
N ASN A 433 -9.08 -7.31 2.94
CA ASN A 433 -7.89 -6.99 2.16
C ASN A 433 -6.65 -6.75 3.04
N SER A 434 -6.84 -6.20 4.24
CA SER A 434 -5.74 -5.87 5.17
C SER A 434 -5.21 -7.08 5.95
N ILE A 435 -6.00 -8.14 6.15
CA ILE A 435 -5.59 -9.33 6.91
C ILE A 435 -4.36 -10.00 6.32
N PHE A 436 -4.36 -10.21 4.99
CA PHE A 436 -3.19 -10.72 4.29
C PHE A 436 -1.97 -9.79 4.51
N GLY A 437 -2.14 -8.49 4.28
CA GLY A 437 -1.08 -7.50 4.49
C GLY A 437 -0.56 -7.49 5.93
N ALA A 438 -1.41 -7.74 6.91
CA ALA A 438 -1.02 -7.87 8.31
C ALA A 438 -0.06 -9.04 8.56
N CYS A 439 -0.30 -10.18 7.91
CA CYS A 439 0.60 -11.34 7.98
C CYS A 439 1.87 -11.15 7.13
N ALA A 440 1.79 -10.41 6.03
CA ALA A 440 2.93 -10.18 5.12
C ALA A 440 3.87 -9.05 5.56
N GLN A 441 3.64 -8.44 6.73
CA GLN A 441 4.52 -7.38 7.24
C GLN A 441 5.88 -7.94 7.64
N LYS A 442 6.94 -7.45 7.02
CA LYS A 442 8.30 -7.72 7.49
C LYS A 442 8.43 -7.19 8.92
N THR A 443 8.88 -8.03 9.84
CA THR A 443 9.12 -7.67 11.24
C THR A 443 10.37 -6.83 11.40
N ILE A 444 11.36 -7.10 10.57
CA ILE A 444 12.57 -6.30 10.37
C ILE A 444 12.48 -5.79 8.94
N ARG A 445 12.52 -4.48 8.76
CA ARG A 445 12.34 -3.82 7.47
C ARG A 445 13.32 -2.67 7.32
N ASP A 446 13.47 -2.19 6.09
CA ASP A 446 14.21 -0.97 5.83
C ASP A 446 13.69 0.17 6.72
N GLU A 447 14.57 0.88 7.36
CA GLU A 447 14.28 2.13 8.05
C GLU A 447 14.70 3.31 7.17
N TYR A 448 13.84 4.31 7.12
CA TYR A 448 14.12 5.57 6.45
C TYR A 448 14.35 6.60 7.54
N ILE A 449 15.57 7.14 7.59
CA ILE A 449 15.94 8.22 8.49
C ILE A 449 15.97 9.49 7.66
N SER A 450 15.21 10.50 8.11
CA SER A 450 15.26 11.84 7.55
C SER A 450 16.22 12.67 8.38
N ALA A 451 17.29 13.15 7.78
CA ALA A 451 18.12 14.20 8.35
C ALA A 451 17.69 15.54 7.73
N VAL A 452 17.52 16.56 8.55
CA VAL A 452 17.31 17.94 8.09
C VAL A 452 18.67 18.61 8.12
N THR A 453 19.18 18.99 6.95
CA THR A 453 20.41 19.77 6.81
C THR A 453 20.06 21.18 6.33
N ASP A 454 21.03 22.10 6.37
CA ASP A 454 20.89 23.45 5.78
C ASP A 454 20.55 23.40 4.25
N ALA A 455 20.84 22.27 3.60
CA ALA A 455 20.51 22.01 2.20
C ALA A 455 19.13 21.33 2.00
N GLY A 456 18.38 21.02 3.06
CA GLY A 456 17.08 20.37 3.01
C GLY A 456 17.02 18.99 3.68
N ILE A 457 15.95 18.25 3.42
CA ILE A 457 15.73 16.92 4.00
C ILE A 457 16.47 15.88 3.18
N VAL A 458 17.43 15.20 3.78
CA VAL A 458 18.11 14.05 3.21
C VAL A 458 17.51 12.78 3.81
N ASN A 459 16.98 11.92 2.95
CA ASN A 459 16.55 10.57 3.34
C ASN A 459 17.71 9.60 3.14
N ASP A 460 18.23 9.05 4.22
CA ASP A 460 19.15 7.92 4.15
C ASP A 460 18.41 6.60 4.42
N ARG A 461 18.76 5.56 3.68
CA ARG A 461 18.08 4.28 3.72
C ARG A 461 19.04 3.18 4.22
N TYR A 462 18.65 2.55 5.33
CA TYR A 462 19.31 1.36 5.85
C TYR A 462 18.51 0.11 5.50
N SER A 463 19.18 -0.95 5.03
CA SER A 463 18.50 -2.19 4.70
C SER A 463 18.33 -3.10 5.93
N TRP A 464 17.25 -3.88 5.93
CA TRP A 464 17.02 -4.91 6.94
C TRP A 464 18.14 -5.97 6.93
N GLN A 465 18.79 -6.19 5.79
CA GLN A 465 19.88 -7.14 5.64
C GLN A 465 21.12 -6.70 6.44
N GLU A 466 21.37 -5.39 6.48
CA GLU A 466 22.45 -4.82 7.31
C GLU A 466 22.16 -5.00 8.80
N LYS A 467 20.90 -4.92 9.24
CA LYS A 467 20.51 -5.24 10.62
C LYS A 467 20.77 -6.69 11.00
N LEU A 468 20.60 -7.61 10.04
CA LEU A 468 20.85 -9.04 10.27
C LEU A 468 22.33 -9.42 10.17
N ASN A 469 23.10 -8.75 9.31
CA ASN A 469 24.48 -9.11 8.96
C ASN A 469 25.54 -8.13 9.51
N GLY A 470 25.12 -6.99 10.09
CA GLY A 470 26.00 -5.91 10.50
C GLY A 470 26.14 -4.81 9.45
N VAL A 471 26.48 -3.60 9.89
CA VAL A 471 26.67 -2.43 9.01
C VAL A 471 28.07 -2.50 8.38
N PRO A 472 28.22 -2.42 7.05
CA PRO A 472 29.52 -2.42 6.41
C PRO A 472 30.38 -1.22 6.84
N ASP A 473 31.67 -1.44 7.08
CA ASP A 473 32.62 -0.37 7.45
C ASP A 473 32.67 0.80 6.46
N SER A 474 32.42 0.54 5.18
CA SER A 474 32.35 1.56 4.14
C SER A 474 31.23 2.59 4.36
N ARG A 475 30.11 2.20 4.99
CA ARG A 475 29.02 3.13 5.32
C ARG A 475 29.30 3.97 6.54
N LEU A 476 30.01 3.45 7.52
CA LEU A 476 30.51 4.23 8.66
C LEU A 476 31.37 5.39 8.21
N GLN A 477 32.16 5.20 7.14
CA GLN A 477 33.03 6.23 6.56
C GLN A 477 32.23 7.30 5.79
N LEU A 478 31.22 6.91 5.03
CA LEU A 478 30.35 7.84 4.28
C LEU A 478 29.62 8.81 5.22
N HIS A 479 29.18 8.32 6.37
CA HIS A 479 28.46 9.15 7.35
C HIS A 479 29.38 10.10 8.11
N LYS A 480 30.63 9.75 8.34
CA LYS A 480 31.66 10.67 8.89
C LYS A 480 31.99 11.80 7.91
N ASP A 481 32.02 11.50 6.61
CA ASP A 481 32.36 12.45 5.54
C ASP A 481 31.23 13.44 5.24
N THR A 482 29.96 13.06 5.52
CA THR A 482 28.81 13.92 5.27
C THR A 482 28.44 14.82 6.46
N GLY A 483 28.99 14.60 7.65
CA GLY A 483 28.70 15.37 8.86
C GLY A 483 27.25 15.23 9.36
N LEU A 484 26.50 14.24 8.87
CA LEU A 484 25.10 14.02 9.23
C LEU A 484 25.02 13.23 10.56
N ASP A 485 24.10 13.65 11.44
CA ASP A 485 23.71 12.87 12.62
C ASP A 485 22.93 11.63 12.17
N VAL A 486 23.64 10.53 12.02
CA VAL A 486 23.03 9.25 11.57
C VAL A 486 22.84 8.33 12.76
N LYS A 487 21.62 7.81 12.88
CA LYS A 487 21.34 6.72 13.82
C LYS A 487 21.83 5.41 13.21
N TYR A 488 22.91 4.88 13.71
CA TYR A 488 23.43 3.56 13.31
C TYR A 488 22.42 2.46 13.62
N LEU A 489 22.21 1.54 12.68
CA LEU A 489 21.46 0.31 12.90
C LEU A 489 22.44 -0.75 13.40
N GLU A 490 22.42 -0.99 14.71
CA GLU A 490 23.18 -2.10 15.28
C GLU A 490 22.64 -3.45 14.76
N PRO A 491 23.50 -4.45 14.50
CA PRO A 491 23.09 -5.81 14.21
C PRO A 491 22.21 -6.35 15.35
N MET A 492 21.19 -7.11 15.01
CA MET A 492 20.29 -7.72 15.99
C MET A 492 20.78 -9.11 16.35
N THR A 493 20.76 -9.45 17.63
CA THR A 493 20.98 -10.83 18.09
C THR A 493 19.82 -11.74 17.68
N PRO A 494 20.00 -13.08 17.62
CA PRO A 494 18.92 -14.01 17.34
C PRO A 494 17.71 -13.85 18.29
N GLU A 495 17.95 -13.55 19.57
CA GLU A 495 16.91 -13.29 20.57
C GLU A 495 16.13 -12.00 20.27
N GLU A 496 16.81 -10.96 19.83
CA GLU A 496 16.17 -9.71 19.42
C GLU A 496 15.33 -9.91 18.15
N VAL A 497 15.84 -10.67 17.17
CA VAL A 497 15.10 -11.04 15.96
C VAL A 497 13.83 -11.83 16.32
N ALA A 498 13.93 -12.83 17.21
CA ALA A 498 12.76 -13.57 17.69
C ALA A 498 11.75 -12.66 18.38
N LYS A 499 12.21 -11.74 19.25
CA LYS A 499 11.38 -10.79 19.97
C LYS A 499 10.62 -9.83 19.06
N THR A 500 11.15 -9.48 17.87
CA THR A 500 10.42 -8.66 16.88
C THR A 500 9.17 -9.37 16.35
N GLN A 501 9.18 -10.71 16.33
CA GLN A 501 8.13 -11.55 15.77
C GLN A 501 7.01 -11.86 16.78
N GLU A 502 7.27 -11.85 18.09
CA GLU A 502 6.30 -12.22 19.15
C GLU A 502 4.97 -11.44 19.10
N LYS A 503 4.99 -10.21 18.62
CA LYS A 503 3.82 -9.30 18.60
C LYS A 503 3.15 -9.22 17.23
N LYS A 504 3.65 -9.97 16.26
CA LYS A 504 3.18 -9.96 14.87
C LYS A 504 2.58 -11.31 14.51
N PHE A 505 1.76 -11.33 13.47
CA PHE A 505 1.39 -12.61 12.86
C PHE A 505 2.60 -13.23 12.19
N PRO A 506 2.70 -14.58 12.15
CA PRO A 506 3.81 -15.25 11.49
C PRO A 506 3.97 -14.78 10.04
N PHE A 507 5.16 -14.35 9.68
CA PHE A 507 5.46 -13.90 8.31
C PHE A 507 5.20 -15.00 7.27
N LEU A 508 5.41 -16.25 7.66
CA LEU A 508 5.10 -17.42 6.82
C LEU A 508 3.63 -17.48 6.42
N TRP A 509 2.68 -16.98 7.23
CA TRP A 509 1.27 -16.96 6.83
C TRP A 509 1.01 -15.97 5.68
N GLY A 510 1.69 -14.83 5.68
CA GLY A 510 1.61 -13.87 4.58
C GLY A 510 2.25 -14.39 3.30
N LEU A 511 3.48 -14.92 3.39
CA LEU A 511 4.19 -15.55 2.29
C LEU A 511 3.34 -16.66 1.67
N TRP A 512 2.80 -17.55 2.50
CA TRP A 512 2.00 -18.71 2.07
C TRP A 512 0.69 -18.28 1.42
N THR A 513 0.02 -17.26 1.95
CA THR A 513 -1.19 -16.71 1.32
C THR A 513 -0.93 -16.25 -0.11
N SER A 514 0.15 -15.49 -0.31
CA SER A 514 0.50 -14.96 -1.63
C SER A 514 0.90 -16.08 -2.61
N SER A 515 1.73 -17.02 -2.18
CA SER A 515 2.17 -18.12 -3.05
C SER A 515 1.03 -19.08 -3.41
N MET A 516 0.11 -19.37 -2.48
CA MET A 516 -1.11 -20.15 -2.77
C MET A 516 -2.03 -19.42 -3.75
N THR A 517 -2.17 -18.10 -3.63
CA THR A 517 -2.95 -17.31 -4.59
C THR A 517 -2.37 -17.42 -6.00
N ARG A 518 -1.04 -17.29 -6.13
CA ARG A 518 -0.35 -17.50 -7.42
C ARG A 518 -0.56 -18.91 -7.98
N LEU A 519 -0.50 -19.93 -7.12
CA LEU A 519 -0.74 -21.32 -7.54
C LEU A 519 -2.17 -21.53 -8.00
N CYS A 520 -3.17 -20.95 -7.31
CA CYS A 520 -4.58 -21.04 -7.74
C CYS A 520 -4.81 -20.32 -9.07
N LEU A 521 -4.22 -19.11 -9.24
CA LEU A 521 -4.31 -18.39 -10.51
C LEU A 521 -3.68 -19.20 -11.66
N TRP A 522 -2.52 -19.81 -11.43
CA TRP A 522 -1.87 -20.70 -12.37
C TRP A 522 -2.77 -21.86 -12.80
N GLN A 523 -3.52 -22.45 -11.87
CA GLN A 523 -4.48 -23.52 -12.19
C GLN A 523 -5.59 -23.03 -13.14
N ILE A 524 -6.12 -21.83 -12.91
CA ILE A 524 -7.15 -21.26 -13.80
C ILE A 524 -6.56 -20.91 -15.18
N ILE A 525 -5.35 -20.36 -15.26
CA ILE A 525 -4.65 -20.11 -16.53
C ILE A 525 -4.50 -21.43 -17.32
N LYS A 526 -4.19 -22.53 -16.67
CA LYS A 526 -4.10 -23.86 -17.31
C LYS A 526 -5.46 -24.38 -17.79
N ILE A 527 -6.51 -24.19 -16.98
CA ILE A 527 -7.88 -24.60 -17.34
C ILE A 527 -8.37 -23.81 -18.54
N VAL A 528 -8.13 -22.50 -18.56
CA VAL A 528 -8.47 -21.62 -19.68
C VAL A 528 -7.70 -22.02 -20.95
N GLY A 529 -6.46 -22.46 -20.79
CA GLY A 529 -5.53 -22.82 -21.86
C GLY A 529 -4.49 -21.75 -22.14
N TRP A 530 -3.24 -22.17 -22.31
CA TRP A 530 -2.11 -21.25 -22.57
C TRP A 530 -2.25 -20.48 -23.88
N ASP A 531 -2.88 -21.09 -24.88
CA ASP A 531 -3.18 -20.51 -26.18
C ASP A 531 -4.29 -19.45 -26.13
N ARG A 532 -5.17 -19.50 -25.13
CA ARG A 532 -6.27 -18.56 -24.96
C ARG A 532 -5.95 -17.46 -23.94
N ALA A 533 -5.11 -17.71 -22.92
CA ALA A 533 -4.76 -16.76 -21.90
C ALA A 533 -4.06 -15.52 -22.48
N LEU A 534 -4.52 -14.32 -22.12
CA LEU A 534 -4.01 -13.03 -22.57
C LEU A 534 -3.19 -12.34 -21.49
N TYR A 535 -3.83 -12.11 -20.35
CA TYR A 535 -3.30 -11.26 -19.29
C TYR A 535 -3.86 -11.71 -17.95
N TRP A 536 -3.04 -11.63 -16.89
CA TRP A 536 -3.48 -11.93 -15.53
C TRP A 536 -2.90 -10.95 -14.53
N ASP A 537 -3.65 -10.73 -13.47
CA ASP A 537 -3.27 -9.78 -12.43
C ASP A 537 -3.78 -10.24 -11.06
N THR A 538 -2.88 -10.78 -10.27
CA THR A 538 -3.08 -11.20 -8.87
C THR A 538 -4.18 -12.27 -8.68
N ASP A 539 -5.41 -11.96 -9.03
CA ASP A 539 -6.62 -12.76 -8.79
C ASP A 539 -7.56 -12.85 -10.00
N SER A 540 -7.12 -12.34 -11.15
CA SER A 540 -7.92 -12.40 -12.38
C SER A 540 -7.11 -12.87 -13.58
N VAL A 541 -7.80 -13.44 -14.55
CA VAL A 541 -7.23 -13.82 -15.86
C VAL A 541 -8.17 -13.40 -16.98
N LYS A 542 -7.64 -12.67 -17.98
CA LYS A 542 -8.32 -12.32 -19.22
C LYS A 542 -7.91 -13.28 -20.34
N TYR A 543 -8.87 -13.72 -21.14
CA TYR A 543 -8.66 -14.74 -22.16
C TYR A 543 -9.55 -14.54 -23.37
N ILE A 544 -9.18 -15.16 -24.50
CA ILE A 544 -9.88 -15.08 -25.78
C ILE A 544 -10.99 -16.13 -25.84
N GLY A 545 -12.14 -15.76 -26.39
CA GLY A 545 -13.21 -16.66 -26.82
C GLY A 545 -14.16 -17.04 -25.69
N GLU A 546 -14.84 -18.19 -25.88
CA GLU A 546 -15.94 -18.63 -25.04
C GLU A 546 -15.52 -19.00 -23.62
N LYS A 547 -16.47 -18.94 -22.69
CA LYS A 547 -16.31 -19.33 -21.29
C LYS A 547 -15.88 -20.78 -21.18
N SER A 548 -14.99 -21.08 -20.24
CA SER A 548 -14.43 -22.43 -20.02
C SER A 548 -15.29 -23.19 -19.01
N PRO A 549 -16.08 -24.20 -19.43
CA PRO A 549 -16.94 -24.97 -18.53
C PRO A 549 -16.15 -25.75 -17.48
N GLU A 550 -14.89 -26.04 -17.71
CA GLU A 550 -13.99 -26.74 -16.78
C GLU A 550 -13.69 -25.93 -15.51
N VAL A 551 -13.82 -24.58 -15.56
CA VAL A 551 -13.73 -23.73 -14.38
C VAL A 551 -14.83 -24.07 -13.37
N GLU A 552 -15.99 -24.56 -13.82
CA GLU A 552 -17.06 -25.00 -12.94
C GLU A 552 -16.67 -26.22 -12.09
N ALA A 553 -15.87 -27.14 -12.63
CA ALA A 553 -15.34 -28.29 -11.87
C ALA A 553 -14.37 -27.83 -10.78
N TYR A 554 -13.57 -26.78 -11.05
CA TYR A 554 -12.75 -26.11 -10.02
C TYR A 554 -13.64 -25.46 -8.96
N ASN A 555 -14.61 -24.66 -9.37
CA ASN A 555 -15.54 -23.96 -8.47
C ASN A 555 -16.35 -24.92 -7.61
N ALA A 556 -16.75 -26.09 -8.12
CA ALA A 556 -17.47 -27.10 -7.34
C ALA A 556 -16.63 -27.62 -6.15
N LYS A 557 -15.32 -27.84 -6.35
CA LYS A 557 -14.39 -28.23 -5.27
C LYS A 557 -14.27 -27.12 -4.22
N VAL A 558 -14.15 -25.87 -4.66
CA VAL A 558 -14.08 -24.71 -3.76
C VAL A 558 -15.37 -24.57 -2.95
N ARG A 559 -16.54 -24.69 -3.57
CA ARG A 559 -17.84 -24.65 -2.88
C ARG A 559 -17.96 -25.74 -1.81
N ALA A 560 -17.61 -26.98 -2.15
CA ALA A 560 -17.61 -28.07 -1.18
C ALA A 560 -16.69 -27.80 0.02
N GLN A 561 -15.52 -27.20 -0.23
CA GLN A 561 -14.63 -26.82 0.86
C GLN A 561 -15.19 -25.66 1.70
N CYS A 562 -15.85 -24.67 1.09
CA CYS A 562 -16.53 -23.59 1.81
C CYS A 562 -17.64 -24.12 2.74
N GLU A 563 -18.46 -25.07 2.28
CA GLU A 563 -19.49 -25.70 3.10
C GLU A 563 -18.85 -26.40 4.31
N LYS A 564 -17.80 -27.19 4.09
CA LYS A 564 -17.05 -27.86 5.17
C LYS A 564 -16.47 -26.87 6.20
N MET A 565 -16.02 -25.71 5.76
CA MET A 565 -15.37 -24.69 6.60
C MET A 565 -16.36 -23.70 7.22
N GLY A 566 -17.64 -23.74 6.85
CA GLY A 566 -18.68 -22.83 7.36
C GLY A 566 -18.50 -21.38 6.87
N CYS A 567 -17.91 -21.16 5.68
CA CYS A 567 -17.68 -19.82 5.11
C CYS A 567 -18.58 -19.59 3.87
N VAL A 568 -19.88 -19.75 4.05
CA VAL A 568 -20.91 -19.55 3.02
C VAL A 568 -21.87 -18.47 3.48
N VAL A 569 -22.25 -17.57 2.59
CA VAL A 569 -23.27 -16.54 2.83
C VAL A 569 -24.50 -16.83 2.02
N THR A 570 -25.68 -16.86 2.68
CA THR A 570 -26.96 -17.02 1.99
C THR A 570 -27.62 -15.66 1.77
N LYS A 571 -27.99 -15.35 0.53
CA LYS A 571 -28.72 -14.13 0.13
C LYS A 571 -30.00 -14.53 -0.58
N GLY A 572 -31.13 -14.51 0.09
CA GLY A 572 -32.35 -15.11 -0.45
C GLY A 572 -32.09 -16.58 -0.81
N ASP A 573 -32.36 -16.97 -2.03
CA ASP A 573 -32.14 -18.34 -2.51
C ASP A 573 -30.72 -18.62 -3.04
N LYS A 574 -29.84 -17.59 -3.06
CA LYS A 574 -28.48 -17.72 -3.60
C LYS A 574 -27.44 -17.89 -2.49
N LYS A 575 -26.57 -18.87 -2.65
CA LYS A 575 -25.37 -19.02 -1.83
C LYS A 575 -24.18 -18.33 -2.49
N VAL A 576 -23.42 -17.59 -1.67
CA VAL A 576 -22.20 -16.89 -2.07
C VAL A 576 -21.00 -17.56 -1.40
N TYR A 577 -20.00 -17.92 -2.22
CA TYR A 577 -18.83 -18.65 -1.80
C TYR A 577 -17.56 -17.82 -1.98
N ILE A 578 -16.66 -17.89 -1.03
CA ILE A 578 -15.36 -17.25 -1.11
C ILE A 578 -14.39 -18.10 -1.95
N GLY A 579 -13.51 -17.49 -2.73
CA GLY A 579 -12.45 -18.18 -3.48
C GLY A 579 -12.89 -18.86 -4.78
N VAL A 580 -14.17 -18.75 -5.17
CA VAL A 580 -14.61 -19.20 -6.51
C VAL A 580 -14.07 -18.24 -7.58
N ALA A 581 -13.71 -18.80 -8.74
CA ALA A 581 -13.39 -18.02 -9.93
C ALA A 581 -14.69 -17.62 -10.62
N GLU A 582 -15.13 -16.39 -10.42
CA GLU A 582 -16.38 -15.85 -10.98
C GLU A 582 -16.10 -15.27 -12.38
N ASP A 583 -17.00 -15.51 -13.31
CA ASP A 583 -17.07 -14.77 -14.56
C ASP A 583 -17.50 -13.34 -14.26
N GLU A 584 -16.74 -12.35 -14.69
CA GLU A 584 -17.06 -10.93 -14.45
C GLU A 584 -18.37 -10.48 -15.14
N HIS A 585 -18.72 -11.12 -16.26
CA HIS A 585 -19.90 -10.77 -17.06
C HIS A 585 -20.74 -12.01 -17.41
N PRO A 586 -21.38 -12.68 -16.42
CA PRO A 586 -22.04 -13.97 -16.62
C PRO A 586 -23.23 -13.93 -17.55
N SER A 587 -23.86 -12.75 -17.73
CA SER A 587 -25.10 -12.58 -18.50
C SER A 587 -24.89 -12.34 -20.00
N ILE A 588 -23.64 -12.16 -20.45
CA ILE A 588 -23.32 -11.89 -21.85
C ILE A 588 -22.24 -12.86 -22.36
N PRO A 589 -22.17 -13.12 -23.68
CA PRO A 589 -21.19 -14.05 -24.25
C PRO A 589 -19.74 -13.59 -24.04
N TYR A 590 -19.47 -12.32 -24.22
CA TYR A 590 -18.13 -11.74 -24.11
C TYR A 590 -18.16 -10.50 -23.25
N GLY A 591 -17.41 -10.51 -22.15
CA GLY A 591 -17.31 -9.39 -21.22
C GLY A 591 -16.51 -8.20 -21.78
N TYR A 592 -15.65 -8.46 -22.76
CA TYR A 592 -14.82 -7.46 -23.40
C TYR A 592 -14.92 -7.60 -24.92
N ARG A 593 -15.34 -6.53 -25.60
CA ARG A 593 -15.39 -6.48 -27.06
C ARG A 593 -13.99 -6.50 -27.64
N ARG A 594 -13.07 -5.70 -27.07
CA ARG A 594 -11.66 -5.63 -27.42
C ARG A 594 -10.79 -5.57 -26.17
N PHE A 595 -9.61 -6.20 -26.22
CA PHE A 595 -8.59 -6.13 -25.18
C PHE A 595 -7.21 -6.01 -25.81
N ARG A 596 -6.39 -5.10 -25.30
CA ARG A 596 -5.01 -4.87 -25.75
C ARG A 596 -4.10 -4.65 -24.57
N PHE A 597 -2.92 -5.24 -24.57
CA PHE A 597 -1.91 -5.02 -23.55
C PHE A 597 -0.51 -4.99 -24.19
N LEU A 598 0.44 -4.33 -23.50
CA LEU A 598 1.86 -4.27 -23.90
C LEU A 598 2.71 -5.06 -22.90
N HIS A 599 2.53 -4.82 -21.62
CA HIS A 599 3.26 -5.47 -20.53
C HIS A 599 2.45 -5.41 -19.22
N ALA A 600 3.01 -5.92 -18.11
CA ALA A 600 2.38 -5.88 -16.79
C ALA A 600 1.95 -4.45 -16.39
N LYS A 601 0.70 -4.30 -15.94
CA LYS A 601 0.07 -3.01 -15.61
C LYS A 601 0.04 -1.98 -16.75
N CYS A 602 0.02 -2.47 -18.00
CA CYS A 602 -0.14 -1.63 -19.19
C CYS A 602 -1.08 -2.29 -20.18
N TYR A 603 -2.38 -1.97 -20.06
CA TYR A 603 -3.43 -2.49 -20.91
C TYR A 603 -4.58 -1.50 -21.09
N ALA A 604 -5.38 -1.73 -22.13
CA ALA A 604 -6.66 -1.08 -22.35
C ALA A 604 -7.70 -2.11 -22.75
N ASP A 605 -8.96 -1.85 -22.45
CA ASP A 605 -10.07 -2.71 -22.81
C ASP A 605 -11.34 -1.93 -23.14
N GLU A 606 -12.23 -2.55 -23.89
CA GLU A 606 -13.62 -2.15 -24.06
C GLU A 606 -14.48 -3.16 -23.30
N GLY A 607 -14.66 -2.88 -22.01
CA GLY A 607 -15.40 -3.72 -21.09
C GLY A 607 -16.90 -3.39 -21.06
N TYR A 608 -17.74 -4.41 -20.91
CA TYR A 608 -19.19 -4.21 -20.80
C TYR A 608 -19.57 -3.56 -19.48
N ASN A 609 -20.27 -2.45 -19.56
CA ASN A 609 -20.83 -1.78 -18.40
C ASN A 609 -22.32 -2.14 -18.23
N PRO A 610 -22.71 -2.92 -17.20
CA PRO A 610 -24.10 -3.33 -17.00
C PRO A 610 -25.04 -2.18 -16.65
N LYS A 611 -24.53 -0.99 -16.31
CA LYS A 611 -25.36 0.19 -16.03
C LYS A 611 -25.81 0.92 -17.29
N THR A 612 -24.93 1.01 -18.28
CA THR A 612 -25.20 1.64 -19.57
C THR A 612 -25.70 0.64 -20.61
N GLY A 613 -25.40 -0.65 -20.41
CA GLY A 613 -25.74 -1.72 -21.36
C GLY A 613 -24.81 -1.73 -22.59
N ASP A 614 -23.69 -1.04 -22.57
CA ASP A 614 -22.74 -0.91 -23.69
C ASP A 614 -21.31 -1.16 -23.23
N TYR A 615 -20.38 -1.23 -24.19
CA TYR A 615 -18.96 -1.38 -23.95
C TYR A 615 -18.27 -0.01 -23.81
N GLU A 616 -17.51 0.14 -22.74
CA GLU A 616 -16.81 1.38 -22.43
C GLU A 616 -15.29 1.17 -22.48
N LEU A 617 -14.57 2.18 -23.00
CA LEU A 617 -13.11 2.17 -23.05
C LEU A 617 -12.54 2.47 -21.67
N GLU A 618 -11.71 1.56 -21.19
CA GLU A 618 -10.92 1.73 -19.98
C GLU A 618 -9.43 1.53 -20.25
N SER A 619 -8.58 2.08 -19.37
CA SER A 619 -7.13 1.89 -19.44
C SER A 619 -6.51 1.75 -18.06
N THR A 620 -5.44 0.96 -18.00
CA THR A 620 -4.56 0.85 -16.84
C THR A 620 -3.12 0.94 -17.33
N ILE A 621 -2.46 2.05 -17.03
CA ILE A 621 -1.06 2.29 -17.38
C ILE A 621 -0.33 2.63 -16.08
N ALA A 622 0.64 1.81 -15.68
CA ALA A 622 1.36 2.02 -14.43
C ALA A 622 2.02 3.39 -14.40
N GLY A 623 1.66 4.20 -13.42
CA GLY A 623 2.19 5.55 -13.28
C GLY A 623 1.41 6.64 -13.98
N VAL A 624 0.31 6.32 -14.66
CA VAL A 624 -0.62 7.26 -15.30
C VAL A 624 -1.95 7.22 -14.56
N GLY A 625 -2.58 8.38 -14.38
CA GLY A 625 -3.94 8.47 -13.84
C GLY A 625 -4.94 7.82 -14.79
N LYS A 626 -6.00 7.20 -14.24
CA LYS A 626 -6.99 6.49 -15.07
C LYS A 626 -7.66 7.39 -16.11
N LYS A 627 -8.04 8.62 -15.72
CA LYS A 627 -8.66 9.60 -16.61
C LYS A 627 -7.71 10.04 -17.73
N GLU A 628 -6.49 10.33 -17.38
CA GLU A 628 -5.43 10.77 -18.28
C GLU A 628 -5.06 9.66 -19.28
N GLY A 629 -5.00 8.41 -18.81
CA GLY A 629 -4.78 7.25 -19.65
C GLY A 629 -5.90 7.03 -20.67
N ILE A 630 -7.17 7.13 -20.26
CA ILE A 630 -8.33 7.02 -21.17
C ILE A 630 -8.30 8.17 -22.21
N ALA A 631 -8.05 9.41 -21.74
CA ALA A 631 -7.99 10.57 -22.63
C ALA A 631 -6.87 10.44 -23.69
N ALA A 632 -5.72 9.88 -23.29
CA ALA A 632 -4.59 9.67 -24.21
C ALA A 632 -4.91 8.67 -25.33
N LEU A 633 -5.83 7.73 -25.10
CA LEU A 633 -6.28 6.78 -26.12
C LEU A 633 -7.23 7.38 -27.16
N LYS A 634 -7.74 8.60 -26.95
CA LYS A 634 -8.59 9.32 -27.92
C LYS A 634 -9.75 8.47 -28.49
N GLY A 635 -10.37 7.65 -27.65
CA GLY A 635 -11.47 6.76 -28.02
C GLY A 635 -11.08 5.50 -28.82
N ASN A 636 -9.80 5.23 -29.05
CA ASN A 636 -9.35 4.04 -29.77
C ASN A 636 -8.30 3.26 -28.98
N ILE A 637 -8.61 2.01 -28.65
CA ILE A 637 -7.74 1.09 -27.92
C ILE A 637 -6.40 0.86 -28.64
N ASP A 638 -6.36 0.93 -29.98
CA ASP A 638 -5.15 0.69 -30.77
C ASP A 638 -4.09 1.79 -30.58
N ASN A 639 -4.48 2.95 -30.01
CA ASN A 639 -3.57 4.02 -29.63
C ASN A 639 -2.70 3.65 -28.41
N LEU A 640 -3.05 2.58 -27.67
CA LEU A 640 -2.12 2.00 -26.70
C LEU A 640 -0.95 1.34 -27.46
N SER A 641 0.13 2.04 -27.61
CA SER A 641 1.30 1.63 -28.40
C SER A 641 2.61 1.95 -27.65
N GLU A 642 3.69 1.36 -28.13
CA GLU A 642 5.04 1.59 -27.60
C GLU A 642 5.55 3.04 -27.81
N THR A 643 4.85 3.84 -28.61
CA THR A 643 5.15 5.26 -28.89
C THR A 643 4.19 6.21 -28.18
N LEU A 644 3.33 5.72 -27.28
CA LEU A 644 2.36 6.54 -26.55
C LEU A 644 3.09 7.61 -25.72
N TYR A 645 2.70 8.86 -25.89
CA TYR A 645 3.14 9.99 -25.08
C TYR A 645 1.94 10.69 -24.43
N ILE A 646 2.08 11.07 -23.18
CA ILE A 646 1.03 11.70 -22.38
C ILE A 646 1.62 12.94 -21.70
N ASP A 647 1.10 14.13 -22.02
CA ASP A 647 1.59 15.41 -21.51
C ASP A 647 1.35 15.59 -20.01
N ASP A 648 0.18 15.15 -19.52
CA ASP A 648 -0.15 15.10 -18.10
C ASP A 648 -0.59 13.67 -17.75
N ALA A 649 0.32 12.93 -17.13
CA ALA A 649 0.10 11.55 -16.71
C ALA A 649 -0.64 11.44 -15.35
N GLY A 650 -1.06 12.58 -14.79
CA GLY A 650 -1.52 12.66 -13.40
C GLY A 650 -0.36 12.59 -12.41
N GLY A 651 -0.46 13.34 -11.35
CA GLY A 651 0.62 13.55 -10.39
C GLY A 651 1.46 14.78 -10.73
N LYS A 652 2.22 15.25 -9.77
CA LYS A 652 2.96 16.51 -9.87
C LYS A 652 4.43 16.29 -9.52
N MET A 653 5.32 16.97 -10.25
CA MET A 653 6.71 17.16 -9.84
C MET A 653 6.80 18.44 -9.01
N LEU A 654 7.66 18.42 -7.98
CA LEU A 654 7.81 19.52 -7.03
C LEU A 654 9.17 20.19 -7.28
N GLU A 655 9.14 21.52 -7.44
CA GLU A 655 10.32 22.37 -7.43
C GLU A 655 10.22 23.34 -6.24
N TYR A 656 11.28 23.47 -5.46
CA TYR A 656 11.34 24.37 -4.30
C TYR A 656 12.15 25.61 -4.66
N HIS A 657 11.68 26.75 -4.13
CA HIS A 657 12.34 28.06 -4.26
C HIS A 657 12.81 28.58 -2.90
N ASP A 658 13.91 29.29 -2.89
CA ASP A 658 14.60 29.73 -1.64
C ASP A 658 13.91 30.85 -0.86
N CYS A 659 12.84 31.42 -1.38
CA CYS A 659 12.16 32.56 -0.78
C CYS A 659 10.73 32.21 -0.32
N PRO A 660 10.55 31.52 0.83
CA PRO A 660 9.23 31.19 1.34
C PRO A 660 8.49 32.43 1.80
N ILE A 661 7.21 32.55 1.39
CA ILE A 661 6.33 33.64 1.78
C ILE A 661 5.66 33.29 3.11
N LYS A 662 5.98 34.03 4.17
CA LYS A 662 5.49 33.79 5.52
C LYS A 662 4.53 34.85 6.01
N THR A 663 4.79 36.09 5.63
CA THR A 663 4.13 37.28 6.16
C THR A 663 3.47 38.08 5.02
N ARG A 664 2.59 39.03 5.42
CA ARG A 664 2.00 39.97 4.49
C ARG A 664 3.03 40.84 3.77
N SER A 665 4.10 41.21 4.48
CA SER A 665 5.16 42.03 3.92
C SER A 665 5.98 41.29 2.84
N ASP A 666 6.05 39.96 2.90
CA ASP A 666 6.78 39.20 1.91
C ASP A 666 6.08 39.25 0.54
N PHE A 667 4.76 39.30 0.50
CA PHE A 667 3.98 39.48 -0.73
C PHE A 667 4.20 40.89 -1.37
N GLN A 668 4.59 41.88 -0.58
CA GLN A 668 4.77 43.26 -1.05
C GLN A 668 6.19 43.54 -1.51
N ARG A 669 7.15 42.60 -1.37
CA ARG A 669 8.53 42.77 -1.77
C ARG A 669 8.73 42.43 -3.27
N PRO A 670 9.28 43.37 -4.08
CA PRO A 670 9.49 43.13 -5.51
C PRO A 670 10.51 42.02 -5.82
N THR A 671 11.33 41.65 -4.84
CA THR A 671 12.39 40.64 -4.97
C THR A 671 11.98 39.23 -4.51
N CYS A 672 10.84 39.11 -3.81
CA CYS A 672 10.30 37.82 -3.42
C CYS A 672 9.32 37.36 -4.51
N THR A 673 9.65 36.30 -5.22
CA THR A 673 8.68 35.63 -6.07
C THR A 673 7.63 34.96 -5.18
N ALA A 674 6.37 35.02 -5.57
CA ALA A 674 5.29 34.37 -4.82
C ALA A 674 5.42 32.83 -4.80
N SER A 675 6.35 32.25 -5.55
CA SER A 675 6.54 30.81 -5.61
C SER A 675 7.51 30.31 -4.56
N TYR A 676 6.94 29.62 -3.57
CA TYR A 676 7.70 28.84 -2.60
C TYR A 676 7.87 27.39 -3.07
N ILE A 677 6.83 26.81 -3.65
CA ILE A 677 6.85 25.48 -4.23
C ILE A 677 6.06 25.50 -5.55
N ARG A 678 6.63 24.90 -6.57
CA ARG A 678 6.00 24.78 -7.89
C ARG A 678 5.65 23.32 -8.17
N MET A 679 4.43 23.10 -8.65
CA MET A 679 3.95 21.78 -9.04
C MET A 679 3.79 21.71 -10.55
N LEU A 680 4.66 20.96 -11.20
CA LEU A 680 4.61 20.73 -12.63
C LEU A 680 3.86 19.43 -12.97
N PRO A 681 3.12 19.39 -14.10
CA PRO A 681 2.55 18.14 -14.59
C PRO A 681 3.67 17.12 -14.85
N ARG A 682 3.39 15.86 -14.57
CA ARG A 682 4.32 14.78 -14.86
C ARG A 682 3.99 14.19 -16.23
N THR A 683 4.95 14.21 -17.12
CA THR A 683 4.83 13.57 -18.43
C THR A 683 5.08 12.06 -18.35
N TYR A 684 4.56 11.30 -19.30
CA TYR A 684 4.80 9.89 -19.48
C TYR A 684 5.13 9.59 -20.93
N ASP A 685 6.26 8.92 -21.18
CA ASP A 685 6.69 8.49 -22.51
C ASP A 685 6.97 6.98 -22.48
N MET A 686 6.21 6.21 -23.24
CA MET A 686 6.33 4.77 -23.33
C MET A 686 7.70 4.34 -23.91
N ARG A 687 8.27 5.13 -24.82
CA ARG A 687 9.60 4.86 -25.40
C ARG A 687 10.69 4.91 -24.34
N THR A 688 10.66 5.94 -23.49
CA THR A 688 11.61 6.07 -22.37
C THR A 688 11.49 4.90 -21.39
N TRP A 689 10.27 4.42 -21.16
CA TRP A 689 10.07 3.22 -20.34
C TRP A 689 10.68 1.98 -20.98
N LYS A 690 10.47 1.78 -22.30
CA LYS A 690 11.03 0.65 -23.06
C LYS A 690 12.55 0.68 -23.08
N GLU A 691 13.16 1.85 -23.29
CA GLU A 691 14.60 2.05 -23.25
C GLU A 691 15.19 1.74 -21.88
N LYS A 692 14.54 2.19 -20.79
CA LYS A 692 14.95 1.86 -19.42
C LYS A 692 14.84 0.37 -19.14
N ALA A 693 13.78 -0.29 -19.60
CA ALA A 693 13.61 -1.72 -19.45
C ALA A 693 14.69 -2.49 -20.22
N ALA A 694 14.98 -2.13 -21.47
CA ALA A 694 16.02 -2.73 -22.30
C ALA A 694 17.41 -2.56 -21.68
N ASN A 695 17.78 -1.36 -21.22
CA ASN A 695 19.05 -1.10 -20.55
C ASN A 695 19.19 -1.90 -19.25
N THR A 696 18.09 -2.09 -18.50
CA THR A 696 18.09 -2.92 -17.29
C THR A 696 18.28 -4.38 -17.65
N GLU A 697 17.63 -4.88 -18.70
CA GLU A 697 17.77 -6.24 -19.20
C GLU A 697 19.19 -6.51 -19.71
N GLU A 698 19.78 -5.59 -20.47
CA GLU A 698 21.16 -5.69 -20.95
C GLU A 698 22.16 -5.74 -19.79
N THR A 699 22.00 -4.88 -18.78
CA THR A 699 22.84 -4.89 -17.57
C THR A 699 22.71 -6.20 -16.77
N LEU A 700 21.55 -6.85 -16.81
CA LEU A 700 21.29 -8.11 -16.10
C LEU A 700 21.79 -9.34 -16.89
N LEU A 701 21.97 -9.22 -18.20
CA LEU A 701 22.47 -10.27 -19.07
C LEU A 701 24.01 -10.29 -19.18
N THR A 702 24.67 -9.16 -18.93
CA THR A 702 26.14 -9.04 -18.89
C THR A 702 26.68 -9.29 -17.48
#